data_cead8d0ff97b2f395c274bdf9b60f720
#
_entry.id   cead8d0ff97b2f395c274bdf9b60f720
#
_cell.length_a   1.000
_cell.length_b   1.000
_cell.length_c   1.000
_cell.angle_alpha   90.00
_cell.angle_beta   90.00
_cell.angle_gamma   90.00
#
_symmetry.space_group_name_H-M   'P 1'
#
loop_
_entity.id
_entity.type
_entity.pdbx_description
1 polymer ?
#
loop_
_entity_poly.entity_id
_entity_poly.type
_entity_poly.pdbx_seq_one_letter_code
_entity_poly.pdbx_strand_id
1 'polypeptide(L)'
;MDIRAKYIEFFKSKGHKVYDSMPLVPDDASLLFTNAGMVQFKDIFTGKIPIPSPNIATSSQLCIRAGGKHNDLENVGYTARHHTLFEMLGNFSFGAYFKKEAIAYAWEFVTEILGFDKSLLYVTIHESDDEAFELWQEHIESSRIKRMGDKDNFWQMGDTGPCGPCSEIYVDQGAEFFHSEEDYFGGEGDRFLEIWNLVFMQYERDSSGALKPLPKPSIDTGMGLERVIALKEGEINNFDSSLFAPIMQCIKELTGKSYYRDSVLLKNTMGFAKDIIDSCKKDIASFRVIADHARAVAFLLAQGVNFDKEGRGYVLRRILRRAVRHGYLLGLRKAFLYEVVGVVCDSMGGHYSYLKERKNALQEQCKAEEERFFETIESGMALFQTELDSMRQKNEKSFNGEIAFKLYDTYGFPLDLTQDMLRELGLSIDLQGFEKCMQEQKDRSKAHWRGSGDSVKDGDFNALLSEYGENEFVGYECISTESKILALLDSSFKRVESLQAGQEGWVMLESTPFYPESGGPIGDKGVLLESNSSLGNHCTDFTNFERTADLMSSSPSKFVKNSTSTTANTRIVDSTPCERELKSTSLKCQDSSDTESQVDSTMAESRPSRGAELWEQGGSSATAKAELEREERGTPLDCRKSGDFFGAKGSGEGINPFLRQENNEKAELQKETTQTAQVLDTQKYFGLNLSKVVATSMLKVGDLVKAQVDSSRFEIIKHHSATHLLHYALRQILGSHIAQAGSLVESNRLRFDFSHPKALSVNELEQIEALVNEKITESTPQICETMGIAEAKTKGAMALFGEKYGESVRVITLGDSIELCGGIHIQNTAEIGSFYIVRESSVSSGVRRIEAVCGKAAYHYGKAALESIKTLKEQLKAQDVLQGVAKLQNALKEARDNANKAKQSVKSLDYEEVNGVKLIVLKLDSVEAKEAKDIIDRAKNENEKVAILLVTESGGKVSLTAGVKGISSLKAGVWVKQVAQILGGNGGGRDDFATAGGKVTESSKVQEALDLAKNIARENLG
;
A
#
# COMPACT_ATOMS: atom_id res chain seq x y z
N MET A 1 -25.18 2.66 33.86
CA MET A 1 -24.20 3.11 34.89
C MET A 1 -22.84 3.24 34.22
N ASP A 2 -22.15 4.37 34.31
CA ASP A 2 -20.80 4.48 33.71
C ASP A 2 -19.75 3.87 34.65
N ILE A 3 -19.45 2.58 34.43
CA ILE A 3 -18.53 1.81 35.28
C ILE A 3 -17.09 2.30 35.07
N ARG A 4 -16.72 2.68 33.83
CA ARG A 4 -15.40 3.22 33.54
C ARG A 4 -15.12 4.50 34.35
N ALA A 5 -16.05 5.46 34.32
CA ALA A 5 -15.91 6.69 35.07
C ALA A 5 -15.79 6.41 36.57
N LYS A 6 -16.65 5.52 37.11
CA LYS A 6 -16.59 5.15 38.53
C LYS A 6 -15.26 4.53 38.94
N TYR A 7 -14.69 3.67 38.09
CA TYR A 7 -13.38 3.04 38.36
C TYR A 7 -12.27 4.09 38.41
N ILE A 8 -12.21 4.95 37.42
CA ILE A 8 -11.19 6.01 37.34
C ILE A 8 -11.34 7.00 38.51
N GLU A 9 -12.55 7.42 38.85
CA GLU A 9 -12.80 8.33 39.97
C GLU A 9 -12.42 7.68 41.31
N PHE A 10 -12.74 6.41 41.53
CA PHE A 10 -12.38 5.67 42.71
C PHE A 10 -10.86 5.64 42.93
N PHE A 11 -10.09 5.18 41.96
CA PHE A 11 -8.64 5.12 42.09
C PHE A 11 -7.98 6.50 42.10
N LYS A 12 -8.52 7.48 41.40
CA LYS A 12 -8.12 8.89 41.54
C LYS A 12 -8.29 9.40 42.97
N SER A 13 -9.40 9.01 43.64
CA SER A 13 -9.63 9.36 45.05
C SER A 13 -8.62 8.71 46.03
N LYS A 14 -8.05 7.55 45.62
CA LYS A 14 -6.97 6.86 46.32
C LYS A 14 -5.57 7.40 45.98
N GLY A 15 -5.48 8.50 45.15
CA GLY A 15 -4.24 9.16 44.77
C GLY A 15 -3.55 8.66 43.52
N HIS A 16 -4.17 7.75 42.76
CA HIS A 16 -3.61 7.24 41.50
C HIS A 16 -3.64 8.33 40.42
N LYS A 17 -2.53 8.40 39.66
CA LYS A 17 -2.46 9.22 38.43
C LYS A 17 -3.22 8.51 37.31
N VAL A 18 -4.13 9.24 36.68
CA VAL A 18 -4.87 8.72 35.52
C VAL A 18 -4.00 8.79 34.26
N TYR A 19 -3.92 7.68 33.53
CA TYR A 19 -3.28 7.59 32.24
C TYR A 19 -4.31 7.22 31.18
N ASP A 20 -4.17 7.80 30.00
CA ASP A 20 -4.99 7.46 28.85
C ASP A 20 -4.66 6.05 28.35
N SER A 21 -5.57 5.47 27.57
CA SER A 21 -5.30 4.22 26.85
C SER A 21 -4.14 4.41 25.88
N MET A 22 -3.06 3.63 26.02
CA MET A 22 -2.02 3.58 25.02
C MET A 22 -2.57 3.04 23.68
N PRO A 23 -1.90 3.31 22.54
CA PRO A 23 -2.29 2.75 21.26
C PRO A 23 -2.36 1.21 21.28
N LEU A 24 -3.27 0.65 20.48
CA LEU A 24 -3.37 -0.81 20.27
C LEU A 24 -2.12 -1.40 19.60
N VAL A 25 -1.36 -0.56 18.90
CA VAL A 25 -0.05 -0.90 18.34
C VAL A 25 1.02 -0.42 19.32
N PRO A 26 1.59 -1.31 20.15
CA PRO A 26 2.62 -0.93 21.10
C PRO A 26 3.97 -0.71 20.44
N ASP A 27 4.83 0.08 21.08
CA ASP A 27 6.23 0.26 20.66
C ASP A 27 7.10 -0.99 20.93
N ASP A 28 6.56 -1.99 21.66
CA ASP A 28 7.23 -3.26 21.95
C ASP A 28 7.15 -4.20 20.74
N ALA A 29 8.30 -4.48 20.12
CA ALA A 29 8.41 -5.38 18.97
C ALA A 29 8.07 -6.85 19.29
N SER A 30 8.06 -7.26 20.57
CA SER A 30 7.67 -8.61 20.98
C SER A 30 6.16 -8.83 20.95
N LEU A 31 5.36 -7.76 20.85
CA LEU A 31 3.90 -7.80 20.87
C LEU A 31 3.31 -7.34 19.53
N LEU A 32 2.35 -8.07 19.01
CA LEU A 32 1.58 -7.65 17.85
C LEU A 32 0.64 -6.48 18.22
N PHE A 33 -0.07 -6.62 19.35
CA PHE A 33 -1.01 -5.63 19.85
C PHE A 33 -0.90 -5.50 21.36
N THR A 34 -1.37 -4.39 21.89
CA THR A 34 -1.56 -4.18 23.33
C THR A 34 -2.61 -5.17 23.82
N ASN A 35 -2.21 -6.13 24.66
CA ASN A 35 -3.03 -7.24 25.13
C ASN A 35 -3.41 -7.16 26.63
N ALA A 36 -2.82 -6.19 27.37
CA ALA A 36 -3.06 -5.97 28.79
C ALA A 36 -2.78 -4.51 29.19
N GLY A 37 -3.37 -4.05 30.30
CA GLY A 37 -3.23 -2.70 30.82
C GLY A 37 -1.79 -2.33 31.22
N MET A 38 -1.01 -3.31 31.65
CA MET A 38 0.36 -3.11 32.12
C MET A 38 1.38 -2.84 31.00
N VAL A 39 1.04 -3.08 29.74
CA VAL A 39 2.00 -2.98 28.61
C VAL A 39 2.64 -1.59 28.57
N GLN A 40 1.88 -0.52 28.79
CA GLN A 40 2.38 0.86 28.83
C GLN A 40 3.36 1.13 29.98
N PHE A 41 3.41 0.26 31.01
CA PHE A 41 4.23 0.41 32.21
C PHE A 41 5.33 -0.63 32.32
N LYS A 42 5.51 -1.49 31.32
CA LYS A 42 6.49 -2.59 31.29
C LYS A 42 7.88 -2.15 31.71
N ASP A 43 8.37 -1.06 31.15
CA ASP A 43 9.75 -0.56 31.37
C ASP A 43 9.90 0.09 32.76
N ILE A 44 8.80 0.53 33.38
CA ILE A 44 8.80 0.98 34.78
C ILE A 44 8.92 -0.24 35.71
N PHE A 45 8.15 -1.30 35.47
CA PHE A 45 8.20 -2.54 36.26
C PHE A 45 9.59 -3.19 36.21
N THR A 46 10.22 -3.22 35.04
CA THR A 46 11.56 -3.79 34.85
C THR A 46 12.70 -2.86 35.27
N GLY A 47 12.38 -1.62 35.68
CA GLY A 47 13.37 -0.63 36.12
C GLY A 47 14.21 0.01 35.01
N LYS A 48 13.83 -0.15 33.75
CA LYS A 48 14.49 0.49 32.61
C LYS A 48 14.25 2.00 32.58
N ILE A 49 13.06 2.43 33.00
CA ILE A 49 12.69 3.84 33.17
C ILE A 49 12.45 4.14 34.66
N PRO A 50 12.74 5.38 35.11
CA PRO A 50 12.50 5.80 36.49
C PRO A 50 11.02 5.70 36.89
N ILE A 51 10.78 5.33 38.14
CA ILE A 51 9.43 5.27 38.73
C ILE A 51 8.83 6.69 38.73
N PRO A 52 7.62 6.90 38.18
CA PRO A 52 6.97 8.21 38.17
C PRO A 52 6.54 8.68 39.56
N SER A 53 6.26 9.98 39.68
CA SER A 53 5.61 10.54 40.86
C SER A 53 4.23 11.10 40.49
N PRO A 54 3.15 10.63 41.13
CA PRO A 54 3.06 9.55 42.11
C PRO A 54 3.41 8.18 41.50
N ASN A 55 3.87 7.26 42.33
CA ASN A 55 4.26 5.91 41.95
C ASN A 55 3.07 4.92 41.93
N ILE A 56 1.88 5.42 41.68
CA ILE A 56 0.61 4.69 41.50
C ILE A 56 -0.16 5.26 40.31
N ALA A 57 -0.76 4.38 39.51
CA ALA A 57 -1.45 4.75 38.27
C ALA A 57 -2.80 4.01 38.13
N THR A 58 -3.69 4.55 37.32
CA THR A 58 -4.90 3.87 36.84
C THR A 58 -5.20 4.21 35.40
N SER A 59 -5.78 3.28 34.66
CA SER A 59 -6.21 3.47 33.27
C SER A 59 -7.40 2.59 32.89
N SER A 60 -8.11 2.98 31.81
CA SER A 60 -8.98 2.10 31.05
C SER A 60 -8.28 1.82 29.72
N GLN A 61 -7.71 0.65 29.56
CA GLN A 61 -6.87 0.29 28.42
C GLN A 61 -7.64 -0.55 27.41
N LEU A 62 -7.66 -0.10 26.14
CA LEU A 62 -8.09 -0.92 25.00
C LEU A 62 -7.10 -2.06 24.78
N CYS A 63 -7.62 -3.29 24.70
CA CYS A 63 -6.81 -4.50 24.47
C CYS A 63 -7.31 -5.27 23.26
N ILE A 64 -6.35 -5.84 22.50
CA ILE A 64 -6.63 -6.79 21.41
C ILE A 64 -5.98 -8.14 21.72
N ARG A 65 -6.79 -9.22 21.71
CA ARG A 65 -6.37 -10.62 21.86
C ARG A 65 -6.76 -11.45 20.64
N ALA A 66 -5.99 -11.28 19.55
CA ALA A 66 -6.24 -11.92 18.25
C ALA A 66 -4.98 -12.54 17.63
N GLY A 67 -4.06 -13.03 18.45
CA GLY A 67 -2.82 -13.67 18.02
C GLY A 67 -1.75 -13.65 19.10
N GLY A 68 -0.68 -14.42 18.93
CA GLY A 68 0.36 -14.62 19.93
C GLY A 68 -0.09 -15.54 21.07
N LYS A 69 0.49 -15.36 22.28
CA LYS A 69 0.22 -16.20 23.43
C LYS A 69 -1.22 -16.05 23.96
N HIS A 70 -1.75 -14.84 23.93
CA HIS A 70 -3.13 -14.53 24.31
C HIS A 70 -3.97 -14.38 23.03
N ASN A 71 -4.69 -15.46 22.68
CA ASN A 71 -5.52 -15.48 21.47
C ASN A 71 -6.92 -15.97 21.80
N ASP A 72 -7.88 -15.04 21.92
CA ASP A 72 -9.27 -15.34 22.20
C ASP A 72 -10.14 -15.47 20.94
N LEU A 73 -9.58 -15.20 19.75
CA LEU A 73 -10.32 -15.12 18.50
C LEU A 73 -11.22 -16.34 18.23
N GLU A 74 -10.73 -17.53 18.55
CA GLU A 74 -11.45 -18.79 18.31
C GLU A 74 -12.66 -18.97 19.23
N ASN A 75 -12.61 -18.40 20.43
CA ASN A 75 -13.66 -18.50 21.44
C ASN A 75 -14.76 -17.45 21.23
N VAL A 76 -14.47 -16.37 20.49
CA VAL A 76 -15.43 -15.28 20.23
C VAL A 76 -16.64 -15.79 19.49
N GLY A 77 -17.82 -15.51 20.03
CA GLY A 77 -19.11 -15.94 19.53
C GLY A 77 -19.63 -17.27 20.09
N TYR A 78 -18.73 -18.11 20.59
CA TYR A 78 -19.08 -19.44 21.15
C TYR A 78 -19.10 -19.47 22.68
N THR A 79 -18.44 -18.52 23.32
CA THR A 79 -18.46 -18.32 24.79
C THR A 79 -19.19 -17.03 25.13
N ALA A 80 -19.59 -16.90 26.40
CA ALA A 80 -20.30 -15.73 26.90
C ALA A 80 -19.38 -14.52 27.18
N ARG A 81 -18.06 -14.73 27.29
CA ARG A 81 -17.11 -13.82 27.95
C ARG A 81 -15.91 -13.38 27.15
N HIS A 82 -15.60 -14.02 26.00
CA HIS A 82 -14.40 -13.73 25.22
C HIS A 82 -14.66 -12.70 24.11
N HIS A 83 -13.72 -11.76 23.96
CA HIS A 83 -13.74 -10.70 22.97
C HIS A 83 -12.39 -10.54 22.27
N THR A 84 -12.40 -10.19 20.99
CA THR A 84 -11.21 -9.79 20.25
C THR A 84 -10.69 -8.43 20.73
N LEU A 85 -11.62 -7.46 20.88
CA LEU A 85 -11.37 -6.14 21.46
C LEU A 85 -12.17 -5.99 22.75
N PHE A 86 -11.51 -5.57 23.82
CA PHE A 86 -12.17 -5.27 25.10
C PHE A 86 -11.45 -4.15 25.85
N GLU A 87 -12.12 -3.58 26.87
CA GLU A 87 -11.53 -2.60 27.76
C GLU A 87 -11.12 -3.23 29.09
N MET A 88 -9.85 -3.06 29.45
CA MET A 88 -9.28 -3.51 30.72
C MET A 88 -9.11 -2.32 31.65
N LEU A 89 -9.85 -2.30 32.75
CA LEU A 89 -9.71 -1.34 33.82
C LEU A 89 -8.59 -1.80 34.74
N GLY A 90 -7.54 -0.99 34.91
CA GLY A 90 -6.35 -1.35 35.65
C GLY A 90 -5.93 -0.31 36.69
N ASN A 91 -5.47 -0.79 37.88
CA ASN A 91 -4.72 -0.01 38.83
C ASN A 91 -3.35 -0.63 39.06
N PHE A 92 -2.34 0.23 39.18
CA PHE A 92 -0.94 -0.11 39.14
C PHE A 92 -0.21 0.52 40.33
N SER A 93 0.70 -0.25 40.95
CA SER A 93 1.61 0.24 41.99
C SER A 93 3.04 -0.11 41.63
N PHE A 94 3.90 0.89 41.57
CA PHE A 94 5.32 0.73 41.29
C PHE A 94 6.12 0.75 42.59
N GLY A 95 5.82 -0.23 43.47
CA GLY A 95 6.41 -0.35 44.79
C GLY A 95 5.91 0.68 45.83
N ALA A 96 4.69 1.22 45.67
CA ALA A 96 4.05 2.10 46.66
C ALA A 96 3.22 1.29 47.66
N TYR A 97 2.42 0.34 47.16
CA TYR A 97 1.65 -0.61 47.97
C TYR A 97 1.75 -1.99 47.29
N PHE A 98 1.31 -3.03 48.01
CA PHE A 98 1.37 -4.38 47.52
C PHE A 98 0.04 -5.13 47.81
N LYS A 99 0.06 -6.44 48.10
CA LYS A 99 -1.12 -7.31 48.21
C LYS A 99 -2.21 -6.75 49.11
N LYS A 100 -1.88 -6.30 50.31
CA LYS A 100 -2.85 -5.89 51.32
C LYS A 100 -3.76 -4.76 50.82
N GLU A 101 -3.18 -3.68 50.31
CA GLU A 101 -3.93 -2.52 49.84
C GLU A 101 -4.63 -2.87 48.52
N ALA A 102 -4.00 -3.65 47.62
CA ALA A 102 -4.60 -4.05 46.37
C ALA A 102 -5.88 -4.87 46.57
N ILE A 103 -5.84 -5.85 47.47
CA ILE A 103 -7.00 -6.66 47.87
C ILE A 103 -8.09 -5.79 48.52
N ALA A 104 -7.71 -4.93 49.43
CA ALA A 104 -8.67 -4.03 50.12
C ALA A 104 -9.36 -3.09 49.15
N TYR A 105 -8.64 -2.45 48.21
CA TYR A 105 -9.21 -1.59 47.17
C TYR A 105 -10.13 -2.36 46.22
N ALA A 106 -9.74 -3.55 45.80
CA ALA A 106 -10.55 -4.38 44.93
C ALA A 106 -11.85 -4.79 45.62
N TRP A 107 -11.77 -5.24 46.86
CA TRP A 107 -12.95 -5.61 47.65
C TRP A 107 -13.90 -4.43 47.89
N GLU A 108 -13.38 -3.28 48.33
CA GLU A 108 -14.15 -2.05 48.47
C GLU A 108 -14.85 -1.65 47.17
N PHE A 109 -14.13 -1.68 46.04
CA PHE A 109 -14.69 -1.29 44.75
C PHE A 109 -15.84 -2.23 44.33
N VAL A 110 -15.62 -3.56 44.40
CA VAL A 110 -16.62 -4.55 43.99
C VAL A 110 -17.85 -4.53 44.89
N THR A 111 -17.67 -4.43 46.22
CA THR A 111 -18.78 -4.56 47.15
C THR A 111 -19.47 -3.25 47.46
N GLU A 112 -18.75 -2.13 47.62
CA GLU A 112 -19.33 -0.85 48.04
C GLU A 112 -19.65 0.07 46.85
N ILE A 113 -18.78 0.14 45.83
CA ILE A 113 -18.97 1.04 44.68
C ILE A 113 -19.82 0.40 43.58
N LEU A 114 -19.52 -0.85 43.22
CA LEU A 114 -20.32 -1.61 42.27
C LEU A 114 -21.55 -2.24 42.94
N GLY A 115 -21.50 -2.53 44.23
CA GLY A 115 -22.61 -3.10 45.01
C GLY A 115 -22.96 -4.53 44.60
N PHE A 116 -21.96 -5.39 44.39
CA PHE A 116 -22.18 -6.84 44.28
C PHE A 116 -22.49 -7.45 45.65
N ASP A 117 -23.41 -8.40 45.70
CA ASP A 117 -23.69 -9.15 46.92
C ASP A 117 -22.47 -10.01 47.27
N LYS A 118 -21.95 -9.81 48.48
CA LYS A 118 -20.80 -10.55 49.01
C LYS A 118 -21.04 -12.07 49.02
N SER A 119 -22.31 -12.50 49.06
CA SER A 119 -22.67 -13.91 49.00
C SER A 119 -22.42 -14.58 47.64
N LEU A 120 -22.32 -13.81 46.57
CA LEU A 120 -22.08 -14.27 45.21
C LEU A 120 -20.59 -14.24 44.80
N LEU A 121 -19.73 -13.69 45.69
CA LEU A 121 -18.30 -13.52 45.39
C LEU A 121 -17.47 -14.72 45.80
N TYR A 122 -16.51 -15.07 44.97
CA TYR A 122 -15.52 -16.13 45.15
C TYR A 122 -14.16 -15.63 44.72
N VAL A 123 -13.08 -16.22 45.25
CA VAL A 123 -11.71 -15.79 44.97
C VAL A 123 -10.83 -17.01 44.69
N THR A 124 -10.05 -16.96 43.62
CA THR A 124 -8.95 -17.90 43.42
C THR A 124 -7.61 -17.23 43.74
N ILE A 125 -6.67 -18.02 44.23
CA ILE A 125 -5.31 -17.58 44.54
C ILE A 125 -4.31 -18.63 44.05
N HIS A 126 -3.07 -18.23 43.85
CA HIS A 126 -2.02 -19.19 43.55
C HIS A 126 -1.76 -20.13 44.73
N GLU A 127 -1.53 -21.42 44.45
CA GLU A 127 -1.39 -22.46 45.47
C GLU A 127 -0.27 -22.20 46.50
N SER A 128 0.80 -21.51 46.07
CA SER A 128 1.93 -21.13 46.94
C SER A 128 1.79 -19.79 47.66
N ASP A 129 0.67 -19.05 47.46
CA ASP A 129 0.52 -17.70 48.00
C ASP A 129 -0.30 -17.70 49.32
N ASP A 130 0.38 -18.10 50.40
CA ASP A 130 -0.24 -18.11 51.75
C ASP A 130 -0.57 -16.72 52.26
N GLU A 131 0.26 -15.71 51.91
CA GLU A 131 0.00 -14.31 52.28
C GLU A 131 -1.31 -13.80 51.67
N ALA A 132 -1.55 -14.06 50.40
CA ALA A 132 -2.81 -13.68 49.76
C ALA A 132 -4.00 -14.42 50.37
N PHE A 133 -3.83 -15.70 50.75
CA PHE A 133 -4.87 -16.46 51.44
C PHE A 133 -5.28 -15.82 52.80
N GLU A 134 -4.30 -15.46 53.63
CA GLU A 134 -4.56 -14.80 54.93
C GLU A 134 -5.22 -13.44 54.73
N LEU A 135 -4.77 -12.64 53.80
CA LEU A 135 -5.35 -11.31 53.47
C LEU A 135 -6.80 -11.41 52.97
N TRP A 136 -7.10 -12.38 52.11
CA TRP A 136 -8.47 -12.60 51.64
C TRP A 136 -9.42 -13.08 52.74
N GLN A 137 -8.94 -13.82 53.77
CA GLN A 137 -9.76 -14.23 54.86
C GLN A 137 -10.27 -13.06 55.71
N GLU A 138 -9.64 -11.86 55.64
CA GLU A 138 -10.17 -10.64 56.28
C GLU A 138 -11.47 -10.16 55.61
N HIS A 139 -11.76 -10.61 54.38
CA HIS A 139 -12.85 -10.11 53.56
C HIS A 139 -13.92 -11.16 53.22
N ILE A 140 -13.52 -12.44 53.02
CA ILE A 140 -14.39 -13.50 52.53
C ILE A 140 -14.11 -14.81 53.29
N GLU A 141 -15.13 -15.66 53.46
CA GLU A 141 -15.00 -16.96 54.11
C GLU A 141 -14.03 -17.89 53.35
N SER A 142 -13.20 -18.64 54.10
CA SER A 142 -12.21 -19.56 53.50
C SER A 142 -12.80 -20.60 52.55
N SER A 143 -14.08 -20.99 52.74
CA SER A 143 -14.80 -21.92 51.86
C SER A 143 -15.01 -21.38 50.42
N ARG A 144 -14.86 -20.08 50.23
CA ARG A 144 -14.99 -19.40 48.95
C ARG A 144 -13.65 -18.95 48.35
N ILE A 145 -12.54 -19.34 49.02
CA ILE A 145 -11.18 -19.11 48.48
C ILE A 145 -10.64 -20.44 48.01
N LYS A 146 -10.28 -20.53 46.73
CA LYS A 146 -9.73 -21.75 46.13
C LYS A 146 -8.29 -21.52 45.69
N ARG A 147 -7.42 -22.47 45.96
CA ARG A 147 -6.04 -22.52 45.55
C ARG A 147 -5.94 -23.16 44.17
N MET A 148 -5.28 -22.52 43.21
CA MET A 148 -5.09 -22.97 41.82
C MET A 148 -3.60 -22.97 41.48
N GLY A 149 -3.24 -23.72 40.45
CA GLY A 149 -1.85 -23.81 40.00
C GLY A 149 -1.41 -22.72 39.01
N ASP A 150 -0.19 -22.91 38.46
CA ASP A 150 0.44 -21.95 37.52
C ASP A 150 -0.41 -21.66 36.26
N LYS A 151 -1.24 -22.62 35.82
CA LYS A 151 -2.09 -22.46 34.66
C LYS A 151 -3.10 -21.32 34.84
N ASP A 152 -3.66 -21.22 36.06
CA ASP A 152 -4.81 -20.37 36.33
C ASP A 152 -4.40 -19.09 37.09
N ASN A 153 -3.57 -19.24 38.17
CA ASN A 153 -3.23 -18.12 39.06
C ASN A 153 -1.74 -17.70 39.03
N PHE A 154 -1.03 -17.89 37.88
CA PHE A 154 0.28 -17.31 37.65
C PHE A 154 0.29 -16.55 36.33
N TRP A 155 0.17 -15.22 36.40
CA TRP A 155 0.09 -14.39 35.21
C TRP A 155 1.47 -14.05 34.66
N GLN A 156 1.57 -13.98 33.31
CA GLN A 156 2.79 -13.59 32.60
C GLN A 156 2.43 -12.82 31.30
N MET A 157 3.16 -11.74 31.03
CA MET A 157 2.91 -10.88 29.91
C MET A 157 3.08 -11.57 28.54
N GLY A 158 4.12 -12.40 28.42
CA GLY A 158 4.49 -13.13 27.19
C GLY A 158 5.48 -14.23 27.53
N ASP A 159 6.26 -14.66 26.55
CA ASP A 159 7.34 -15.64 26.77
C ASP A 159 8.48 -15.06 27.61
N THR A 160 8.63 -13.74 27.62
CA THR A 160 9.55 -12.96 28.46
C THR A 160 8.85 -11.75 29.06
N GLY A 161 9.35 -11.23 30.16
CA GLY A 161 8.87 -10.01 30.80
C GLY A 161 8.31 -10.22 32.21
N PRO A 162 7.69 -9.18 32.79
CA PRO A 162 7.15 -9.22 34.16
C PRO A 162 6.10 -10.32 34.35
N CYS A 163 6.12 -10.96 35.50
CA CYS A 163 5.19 -12.03 35.87
C CYS A 163 5.08 -12.18 37.38
N GLY A 164 4.04 -12.89 37.84
CA GLY A 164 3.87 -13.22 39.24
C GLY A 164 2.56 -13.96 39.55
N PRO A 165 2.42 -14.48 40.79
CA PRO A 165 1.17 -15.06 41.21
C PRO A 165 0.05 -14.04 41.21
N CYS A 166 -1.20 -14.47 41.06
CA CYS A 166 -2.35 -13.59 41.05
C CYS A 166 -3.50 -14.13 41.89
N SER A 167 -4.41 -13.23 42.25
CA SER A 167 -5.72 -13.53 42.81
C SER A 167 -6.81 -13.08 41.87
N GLU A 168 -7.83 -13.87 41.67
CA GLU A 168 -8.94 -13.53 40.79
C GLU A 168 -10.26 -13.50 41.53
N ILE A 169 -11.08 -12.48 41.27
CA ILE A 169 -12.41 -12.31 41.84
C ILE A 169 -13.44 -12.81 40.86
N TYR A 170 -14.29 -13.74 41.28
CA TYR A 170 -15.37 -14.35 40.52
C TYR A 170 -16.73 -13.96 41.08
N VAL A 171 -17.73 -13.94 40.18
CA VAL A 171 -19.16 -13.80 40.57
C VAL A 171 -19.86 -15.09 40.18
N ASP A 172 -20.56 -15.72 41.13
CA ASP A 172 -21.49 -16.84 40.87
C ASP A 172 -22.77 -16.25 40.25
N GLN A 173 -23.04 -16.55 39.01
CA GLN A 173 -24.22 -16.14 38.26
C GLN A 173 -25.46 -16.99 38.62
N GLY A 174 -25.31 -17.97 39.52
CA GLY A 174 -26.37 -18.88 39.91
C GLY A 174 -26.49 -20.11 38.99
N ALA A 175 -27.14 -21.17 39.46
CA ALA A 175 -27.27 -22.42 38.73
C ALA A 175 -28.42 -22.45 37.72
N GLU A 176 -29.20 -21.36 37.59
CA GLU A 176 -30.44 -21.37 36.81
C GLU A 176 -30.20 -21.58 35.29
N PHE A 177 -29.07 -21.08 34.76
CA PHE A 177 -28.78 -21.10 33.33
C PHE A 177 -27.61 -22.03 32.97
N PHE A 178 -26.90 -22.53 33.97
CA PHE A 178 -25.61 -23.22 33.81
C PHE A 178 -25.73 -24.67 34.27
N HIS A 179 -25.58 -25.58 33.34
CA HIS A 179 -25.80 -27.03 33.58
C HIS A 179 -24.70 -27.90 32.97
N SER A 180 -23.55 -27.31 32.61
CA SER A 180 -22.35 -28.04 32.18
C SER A 180 -21.69 -28.75 33.36
N GLU A 181 -21.00 -29.86 33.13
CA GLU A 181 -20.17 -30.53 34.13
C GLU A 181 -19.05 -29.63 34.65
N GLU A 182 -18.67 -28.61 33.87
CA GLU A 182 -17.63 -27.61 34.21
C GLU A 182 -18.17 -26.38 34.98
N ASP A 183 -19.48 -26.28 35.24
CA ASP A 183 -20.11 -25.13 35.90
C ASP A 183 -20.00 -25.21 37.43
N TYR A 184 -18.78 -25.42 37.93
CA TYR A 184 -18.43 -25.40 39.35
C TYR A 184 -17.31 -24.38 39.62
N PHE A 185 -17.13 -23.92 40.85
CA PHE A 185 -16.11 -22.95 41.20
C PHE A 185 -14.69 -23.49 40.95
N GLY A 186 -13.96 -22.83 40.04
CA GLY A 186 -12.67 -23.23 39.52
C GLY A 186 -12.74 -24.29 38.43
N GLY A 187 -13.90 -24.45 37.76
CA GLY A 187 -14.06 -25.16 36.51
C GLY A 187 -13.99 -24.18 35.32
N GLU A 188 -13.99 -24.71 34.09
CA GLU A 188 -13.88 -23.93 32.85
C GLU A 188 -15.26 -23.39 32.37
N GLY A 189 -16.38 -23.69 33.10
CA GLY A 189 -17.73 -23.27 32.75
C GLY A 189 -17.97 -21.77 32.91
N ASP A 190 -19.16 -21.32 32.49
CA ASP A 190 -19.52 -19.90 32.47
C ASP A 190 -20.26 -19.43 33.72
N ARG A 191 -20.64 -20.34 34.66
CA ARG A 191 -21.37 -19.99 35.88
C ARG A 191 -20.57 -19.06 36.80
N PHE A 192 -19.30 -19.40 37.05
CA PHE A 192 -18.41 -18.57 37.87
C PHE A 192 -17.59 -17.67 36.96
N LEU A 193 -18.02 -16.43 36.82
CA LEU A 193 -17.41 -15.49 35.90
C LEU A 193 -16.30 -14.70 36.59
N GLU A 194 -15.05 -14.82 36.15
CA GLU A 194 -13.95 -13.97 36.57
C GLU A 194 -14.21 -12.54 36.08
N ILE A 195 -14.18 -11.59 37.01
CA ILE A 195 -14.38 -10.18 36.72
C ILE A 195 -13.12 -9.35 36.87
N TRP A 196 -12.19 -9.77 37.73
CA TRP A 196 -11.00 -8.99 38.05
C TRP A 196 -9.82 -9.90 38.40
N ASN A 197 -8.68 -9.68 37.75
CA ASN A 197 -7.43 -10.33 38.08
C ASN A 197 -6.48 -9.34 38.78
N LEU A 198 -5.95 -9.67 39.97
CA LEU A 198 -4.99 -8.89 40.72
C LEU A 198 -3.63 -9.60 40.64
N VAL A 199 -2.72 -9.08 39.88
CA VAL A 199 -1.40 -9.68 39.66
C VAL A 199 -0.38 -9.06 40.60
N PHE A 200 0.28 -9.91 41.36
CA PHE A 200 1.35 -9.56 42.29
C PHE A 200 2.69 -9.73 41.59
N MET A 201 3.10 -8.68 40.83
CA MET A 201 4.31 -8.65 40.04
C MET A 201 5.55 -8.75 40.89
N GLN A 202 6.21 -9.89 40.91
CA GLN A 202 7.40 -10.19 41.70
C GLN A 202 8.61 -10.57 40.88
N TYR A 203 8.42 -11.06 39.68
CA TYR A 203 9.47 -11.64 38.86
C TYR A 203 9.48 -11.08 37.44
N GLU A 204 10.65 -11.19 36.78
CA GLU A 204 10.85 -11.04 35.36
C GLU A 204 11.31 -12.38 34.79
N ARG A 205 10.62 -12.89 33.77
CA ARG A 205 11.01 -14.08 33.03
C ARG A 205 11.93 -13.69 31.86
N ASP A 206 13.14 -14.27 31.84
CA ASP A 206 14.07 -14.05 30.75
C ASP A 206 13.87 -15.03 29.56
N SER A 207 14.66 -14.88 28.48
CA SER A 207 14.58 -15.72 27.27
C SER A 207 14.94 -17.18 27.51
N SER A 208 15.57 -17.52 28.63
CA SER A 208 15.83 -18.90 29.05
C SER A 208 14.70 -19.53 29.86
N GLY A 209 13.66 -18.74 30.19
CA GLY A 209 12.56 -19.13 31.06
C GLY A 209 12.85 -18.97 32.57
N ALA A 210 14.04 -18.47 32.94
CA ALA A 210 14.39 -18.26 34.35
C ALA A 210 13.69 -17.03 34.93
N LEU A 211 13.25 -17.15 36.21
CA LEU A 211 12.61 -16.07 36.94
C LEU A 211 13.65 -15.29 37.75
N LYS A 212 13.70 -13.99 37.54
CA LYS A 212 14.53 -13.03 38.29
C LYS A 212 13.62 -12.12 39.09
N PRO A 213 13.93 -11.80 40.38
CA PRO A 213 13.15 -10.83 41.13
C PRO A 213 13.11 -9.48 40.43
N LEU A 214 11.94 -8.83 40.36
CA LEU A 214 11.82 -7.43 39.95
C LEU A 214 12.52 -6.51 40.94
N PRO A 215 12.95 -5.30 40.53
CA PRO A 215 13.57 -4.31 41.41
C PRO A 215 12.74 -3.95 42.62
N LYS A 216 11.41 -3.99 42.48
CA LYS A 216 10.44 -3.81 43.57
C LYS A 216 9.19 -4.65 43.30
N PRO A 217 8.63 -5.32 44.31
CA PRO A 217 7.29 -5.89 44.21
C PRO A 217 6.28 -4.82 43.79
N SER A 218 5.47 -5.11 42.82
CA SER A 218 4.59 -4.17 42.15
C SER A 218 3.20 -4.78 41.94
N ILE A 219 2.20 -3.95 41.68
CA ILE A 219 0.82 -4.38 41.42
C ILE A 219 0.45 -4.02 40.00
N ASP A 220 -0.13 -5.00 39.30
CA ASP A 220 -0.88 -4.87 38.06
C ASP A 220 -2.27 -5.48 38.29
N THR A 221 -3.31 -4.81 37.84
CA THR A 221 -4.66 -5.40 37.90
C THR A 221 -5.40 -5.22 36.59
N GLY A 222 -6.29 -6.18 36.26
CA GLY A 222 -7.12 -6.12 35.07
C GLY A 222 -8.56 -6.56 35.34
N MET A 223 -9.50 -5.61 35.26
CA MET A 223 -10.95 -5.87 35.37
C MET A 223 -11.58 -5.71 34.00
N GLY A 224 -12.31 -6.71 33.50
CA GLY A 224 -13.01 -6.67 32.22
C GLY A 224 -14.25 -5.78 32.27
N LEU A 225 -14.24 -4.64 31.57
CA LEU A 225 -15.37 -3.69 31.56
C LEU A 225 -16.65 -4.35 31.03
N GLU A 226 -16.57 -5.08 29.91
CA GLU A 226 -17.72 -5.73 29.28
C GLU A 226 -18.37 -6.76 30.21
N ARG A 227 -17.58 -7.55 30.94
CA ARG A 227 -18.07 -8.53 31.92
C ARG A 227 -18.85 -7.87 33.06
N VAL A 228 -18.28 -6.82 33.64
CA VAL A 228 -18.89 -6.11 34.75
C VAL A 228 -20.17 -5.40 34.33
N ILE A 229 -20.23 -4.81 33.16
CA ILE A 229 -21.45 -4.19 32.64
C ILE A 229 -22.57 -5.23 32.47
N ALA A 230 -22.29 -6.37 31.83
CA ALA A 230 -23.27 -7.42 31.63
C ALA A 230 -23.86 -7.91 32.97
N LEU A 231 -23.00 -8.24 33.95
CA LEU A 231 -23.42 -8.66 35.28
C LEU A 231 -24.26 -7.60 35.98
N LYS A 232 -23.89 -6.32 35.88
CA LYS A 232 -24.66 -5.21 36.52
C LYS A 232 -26.01 -4.96 35.86
N GLU A 233 -26.16 -5.36 34.59
CA GLU A 233 -27.43 -5.34 33.84
C GLU A 233 -28.25 -6.62 34.03
N GLY A 234 -27.73 -7.62 34.76
CA GLY A 234 -28.37 -8.91 34.96
C GLY A 234 -28.35 -9.83 33.78
N GLU A 235 -27.41 -9.61 32.83
CA GLU A 235 -27.23 -10.45 31.64
C GLU A 235 -26.15 -11.50 31.90
N ILE A 236 -26.42 -12.72 31.42
CA ILE A 236 -25.51 -13.88 31.54
C ILE A 236 -24.49 -13.96 30.39
N ASN A 237 -24.55 -13.02 29.48
CA ASN A 237 -23.69 -12.98 28.32
C ASN A 237 -23.31 -11.52 28.01
N ASN A 238 -22.02 -11.25 27.79
CA ASN A 238 -21.51 -9.90 27.50
C ASN A 238 -22.18 -9.27 26.28
N PHE A 239 -22.47 -10.08 25.25
CA PHE A 239 -23.10 -9.63 23.99
C PHE A 239 -24.57 -9.20 24.17
N ASP A 240 -25.20 -9.54 25.30
CA ASP A 240 -26.58 -9.16 25.60
C ASP A 240 -26.68 -7.82 26.33
N SER A 241 -25.54 -7.23 26.72
CA SER A 241 -25.43 -5.96 27.42
C SER A 241 -25.75 -4.74 26.54
N SER A 242 -25.99 -3.61 27.21
CA SER A 242 -26.26 -2.32 26.56
C SER A 242 -25.12 -1.85 25.65
N LEU A 243 -23.86 -2.30 25.86
CA LEU A 243 -22.73 -1.99 24.98
C LEU A 243 -22.90 -2.55 23.56
N PHE A 244 -23.45 -3.75 23.45
CA PHE A 244 -23.64 -4.43 22.18
C PHE A 244 -25.02 -4.20 21.56
N ALA A 245 -25.99 -3.75 22.33
CA ALA A 245 -27.39 -3.60 21.88
C ALA A 245 -27.56 -2.80 20.57
N PRO A 246 -26.90 -1.64 20.34
CA PRO A 246 -26.99 -0.91 19.07
C PRO A 246 -26.43 -1.72 17.89
N ILE A 247 -25.32 -2.41 18.12
CA ILE A 247 -24.64 -3.22 17.10
C ILE A 247 -25.50 -4.43 16.73
N MET A 248 -26.03 -5.14 17.72
CA MET A 248 -26.94 -6.28 17.51
C MET A 248 -28.20 -5.86 16.78
N GLN A 249 -28.75 -4.68 17.07
CA GLN A 249 -29.92 -4.15 16.37
C GLN A 249 -29.64 -3.89 14.90
N CYS A 250 -28.49 -3.29 14.58
CA CYS A 250 -28.06 -3.09 13.19
C CYS A 250 -27.94 -4.42 12.43
N ILE A 251 -27.31 -5.44 13.03
CA ILE A 251 -27.18 -6.76 12.39
C ILE A 251 -28.55 -7.40 12.16
N LYS A 252 -29.49 -7.27 13.09
CA LYS A 252 -30.88 -7.73 12.90
C LYS A 252 -31.56 -7.07 11.70
N GLU A 253 -31.41 -5.76 11.57
CA GLU A 253 -31.98 -4.98 10.47
C GLU A 253 -31.39 -5.39 9.11
N LEU A 254 -30.06 -5.56 9.05
CA LEU A 254 -29.36 -5.96 7.83
C LEU A 254 -29.70 -7.38 7.38
N THR A 255 -29.85 -8.32 8.32
CA THR A 255 -30.06 -9.73 8.04
C THR A 255 -31.54 -10.12 7.93
N GLY A 256 -32.43 -9.32 8.53
CA GLY A 256 -33.84 -9.67 8.71
C GLY A 256 -34.07 -10.85 9.66
N LYS A 257 -33.00 -11.32 10.36
CA LYS A 257 -33.08 -12.43 11.31
C LYS A 257 -33.25 -11.93 12.75
N SER A 258 -33.79 -12.78 13.61
CA SER A 258 -34.01 -12.46 15.02
C SER A 258 -32.81 -12.88 15.87
N TYR A 259 -32.42 -12.04 16.79
CA TYR A 259 -31.49 -12.33 17.88
C TYR A 259 -32.21 -12.09 19.21
N TYR A 260 -32.13 -13.04 20.10
CA TYR A 260 -32.70 -12.96 21.44
C TYR A 260 -31.59 -13.20 22.45
N ARG A 261 -31.72 -12.56 23.61
CA ARG A 261 -30.78 -12.72 24.73
C ARG A 261 -30.79 -14.17 25.23
N ASP A 262 -29.66 -14.64 25.71
CA ASP A 262 -29.52 -16.02 26.23
C ASP A 262 -30.51 -16.30 27.35
N SER A 263 -30.71 -15.35 28.26
CA SER A 263 -31.68 -15.47 29.36
C SER A 263 -33.11 -15.69 28.85
N VAL A 264 -33.50 -15.11 27.71
CA VAL A 264 -34.83 -15.28 27.10
C VAL A 264 -34.94 -16.63 26.40
N LEU A 265 -33.91 -17.04 25.68
CA LEU A 265 -33.91 -18.30 24.92
C LEU A 265 -33.85 -19.53 25.84
N LEU A 266 -33.00 -19.47 26.88
CA LEU A 266 -32.82 -20.58 27.82
C LEU A 266 -34.05 -20.81 28.68
N LYS A 267 -34.70 -19.74 29.17
CA LYS A 267 -35.97 -19.83 29.92
C LYS A 267 -37.17 -20.05 29.02
N ASN A 268 -37.07 -19.83 27.71
CA ASN A 268 -38.18 -19.75 26.77
C ASN A 268 -39.32 -18.86 27.29
N THR A 269 -39.00 -17.71 27.88
CA THR A 269 -39.94 -16.79 28.54
C THR A 269 -41.00 -16.23 27.55
N MET A 270 -40.76 -16.29 26.27
CA MET A 270 -41.69 -15.89 25.21
C MET A 270 -42.54 -17.05 24.66
N GLY A 271 -42.36 -18.29 25.11
CA GLY A 271 -43.10 -19.46 24.66
C GLY A 271 -42.84 -19.83 23.22
N PHE A 272 -41.61 -19.64 22.71
CA PHE A 272 -41.27 -20.00 21.33
C PHE A 272 -41.38 -21.47 21.05
N ALA A 273 -41.77 -21.83 19.83
CA ALA A 273 -41.69 -23.20 19.34
C ALA A 273 -40.22 -23.65 19.26
N LYS A 274 -39.97 -24.95 19.46
CA LYS A 274 -38.62 -25.54 19.51
C LYS A 274 -37.80 -25.25 18.28
N ASP A 275 -38.42 -25.32 17.08
CA ASP A 275 -37.77 -25.04 15.81
C ASP A 275 -37.26 -23.56 15.70
N ILE A 276 -38.00 -22.63 16.27
CA ILE A 276 -37.57 -21.21 16.34
C ILE A 276 -36.35 -21.07 17.27
N ILE A 277 -36.40 -21.70 18.45
CA ILE A 277 -35.26 -21.67 19.40
C ILE A 277 -34.00 -22.27 18.78
N ASP A 278 -34.13 -23.45 18.11
CA ASP A 278 -33.02 -24.12 17.47
C ASP A 278 -32.46 -23.30 16.29
N SER A 279 -33.33 -22.62 15.54
CA SER A 279 -32.87 -21.68 14.50
C SER A 279 -32.11 -20.48 15.07
N CYS A 280 -32.65 -19.85 16.11
CA CYS A 280 -31.95 -18.73 16.77
C CYS A 280 -30.61 -19.15 17.36
N LYS A 281 -30.53 -20.31 18.02
CA LYS A 281 -29.28 -20.84 18.56
C LYS A 281 -28.22 -21.08 17.49
N LYS A 282 -28.63 -21.54 16.30
CA LYS A 282 -27.73 -21.78 15.18
C LYS A 282 -27.08 -20.47 14.66
N ASP A 283 -27.86 -19.37 14.64
CA ASP A 283 -27.40 -18.09 14.13
C ASP A 283 -26.66 -17.22 15.19
N ILE A 284 -26.79 -17.55 16.49
CA ILE A 284 -26.35 -16.71 17.59
C ILE A 284 -24.84 -16.42 17.56
N ALA A 285 -24.01 -17.41 17.27
CA ALA A 285 -22.57 -17.27 17.16
C ALA A 285 -22.20 -16.27 16.05
N SER A 286 -22.93 -16.30 14.93
CA SER A 286 -22.69 -15.37 13.82
C SER A 286 -22.98 -13.93 14.18
N PHE A 287 -24.05 -13.67 14.93
CA PHE A 287 -24.36 -12.33 15.42
C PHE A 287 -23.25 -11.79 16.32
N ARG A 288 -22.79 -12.61 17.26
CA ARG A 288 -21.74 -12.23 18.24
C ARG A 288 -20.39 -12.00 17.58
N VAL A 289 -19.99 -12.87 16.66
CA VAL A 289 -18.74 -12.70 15.89
C VAL A 289 -18.77 -11.41 15.09
N ILE A 290 -19.86 -11.11 14.39
CA ILE A 290 -19.96 -9.86 13.62
C ILE A 290 -19.87 -8.64 14.55
N ALA A 291 -20.58 -8.67 15.68
CA ALA A 291 -20.60 -7.55 16.61
C ALA A 291 -19.22 -7.28 17.26
N ASP A 292 -18.55 -8.32 17.73
CA ASP A 292 -17.21 -8.23 18.31
C ASP A 292 -16.19 -7.73 17.29
N HIS A 293 -16.18 -8.36 16.11
CA HIS A 293 -15.19 -8.08 15.08
C HIS A 293 -15.38 -6.71 14.44
N ALA A 294 -16.61 -6.20 14.34
CA ALA A 294 -16.86 -4.82 13.91
C ALA A 294 -16.21 -3.81 14.85
N ARG A 295 -16.23 -4.04 16.19
CA ARG A 295 -15.51 -3.22 17.16
C ARG A 295 -14.01 -3.27 16.92
N ALA A 296 -13.43 -4.47 16.82
CA ALA A 296 -12.00 -4.65 16.60
C ALA A 296 -11.53 -3.98 15.28
N VAL A 297 -12.28 -4.16 14.18
CA VAL A 297 -11.98 -3.53 12.88
C VAL A 297 -12.04 -2.01 12.97
N ALA A 298 -13.07 -1.43 13.60
CA ALA A 298 -13.22 0.01 13.75
C ALA A 298 -12.03 0.63 14.48
N PHE A 299 -11.62 0.06 15.62
CA PHE A 299 -10.53 0.60 16.43
C PHE A 299 -9.15 0.40 15.80
N LEU A 300 -8.87 -0.76 15.20
CA LEU A 300 -7.59 -1.01 14.55
C LEU A 300 -7.40 -0.10 13.33
N LEU A 301 -8.42 0.06 12.49
CA LEU A 301 -8.37 1.00 11.37
C LEU A 301 -8.21 2.45 11.85
N ALA A 302 -8.95 2.85 12.90
CA ALA A 302 -8.88 4.20 13.45
C ALA A 302 -7.49 4.54 14.00
N GLN A 303 -6.74 3.54 14.46
CA GLN A 303 -5.38 3.69 14.94
C GLN A 303 -4.31 3.40 13.87
N GLY A 304 -4.71 3.39 12.59
CA GLY A 304 -3.79 3.36 11.45
C GLY A 304 -3.29 1.98 11.02
N VAL A 305 -3.86 0.89 11.55
CA VAL A 305 -3.56 -0.46 11.06
C VAL A 305 -4.26 -0.64 9.70
N ASN A 306 -3.50 -0.86 8.65
CA ASN A 306 -4.02 -1.12 7.31
C ASN A 306 -4.09 -2.63 7.01
N PHE A 307 -4.97 -3.03 6.09
CA PHE A 307 -5.06 -4.43 5.64
C PHE A 307 -3.80 -4.85 4.88
N ASP A 308 -3.14 -5.91 5.34
CA ASP A 308 -1.93 -6.41 4.70
C ASP A 308 -1.93 -7.95 4.59
N LYS A 309 -0.89 -8.50 3.95
CA LYS A 309 -0.66 -9.95 3.80
C LYS A 309 0.08 -10.55 5.00
N GLU A 310 0.76 -9.73 5.77
CA GLU A 310 1.63 -10.12 6.90
C GLU A 310 1.40 -9.22 8.13
N GLY A 311 1.92 -9.63 9.26
CA GLY A 311 1.95 -8.86 10.48
C GLY A 311 0.57 -8.43 11.01
N ARG A 312 0.49 -7.24 11.56
CA ARG A 312 -0.72 -6.64 12.16
C ARG A 312 -1.86 -6.50 11.16
N GLY A 313 -1.55 -6.10 9.92
CA GLY A 313 -2.53 -5.94 8.86
C GLY A 313 -3.16 -7.26 8.40
N TYR A 314 -2.42 -8.36 8.46
CA TYR A 314 -2.97 -9.69 8.25
C TYR A 314 -3.98 -10.08 9.33
N VAL A 315 -3.68 -9.81 10.60
CA VAL A 315 -4.60 -10.11 11.71
C VAL A 315 -5.90 -9.29 11.56
N LEU A 316 -5.80 -8.01 11.24
CA LEU A 316 -6.97 -7.16 10.94
C LEU A 316 -7.81 -7.73 9.79
N ARG A 317 -7.16 -8.13 8.69
CA ARG A 317 -7.83 -8.77 7.54
C ARG A 317 -8.54 -10.06 7.93
N ARG A 318 -7.90 -10.87 8.77
CA ARG A 318 -8.46 -12.12 9.29
C ARG A 318 -9.73 -11.87 10.10
N ILE A 319 -9.72 -10.89 11.00
CA ILE A 319 -10.88 -10.49 11.82
C ILE A 319 -12.03 -10.05 10.90
N LEU A 320 -11.77 -9.15 9.95
CA LEU A 320 -12.78 -8.70 8.99
C LEU A 320 -13.39 -9.87 8.21
N ARG A 321 -12.56 -10.72 7.59
CA ARG A 321 -13.02 -11.82 6.75
C ARG A 321 -13.82 -12.87 7.53
N ARG A 322 -13.47 -13.09 8.82
CA ARG A 322 -14.25 -13.93 9.71
C ARG A 322 -15.65 -13.36 9.94
N ALA A 323 -15.77 -12.06 10.20
CA ALA A 323 -17.07 -11.39 10.31
C ALA A 323 -17.90 -11.47 9.02
N VAL A 324 -17.27 -11.21 7.87
CA VAL A 324 -17.92 -11.27 6.56
C VAL A 324 -18.45 -12.69 6.25
N ARG A 325 -17.67 -13.73 6.57
CA ARG A 325 -18.14 -15.12 6.45
C ARG A 325 -19.38 -15.37 7.29
N HIS A 326 -19.41 -14.90 8.54
CA HIS A 326 -20.57 -15.07 9.40
C HIS A 326 -21.78 -14.30 8.86
N GLY A 327 -21.60 -13.14 8.25
CA GLY A 327 -22.66 -12.44 7.51
C GLY A 327 -23.16 -13.24 6.30
N TYR A 328 -22.24 -13.90 5.57
CA TYR A 328 -22.61 -14.79 4.47
C TYR A 328 -23.44 -15.98 4.96
N LEU A 329 -23.12 -16.57 6.13
CA LEU A 329 -23.90 -17.63 6.76
C LEU A 329 -25.30 -17.15 7.17
N LEU A 330 -25.42 -15.90 7.62
CA LEU A 330 -26.72 -15.27 7.92
C LEU A 330 -27.54 -14.90 6.67
N GLY A 331 -26.97 -15.07 5.47
CA GLY A 331 -27.67 -14.85 4.20
C GLY A 331 -27.31 -13.57 3.47
N LEU A 332 -26.39 -12.76 3.98
CA LEU A 332 -25.92 -11.55 3.32
C LEU A 332 -25.03 -11.90 2.11
N ARG A 333 -25.23 -11.19 1.00
CA ARG A 333 -24.54 -11.45 -0.28
C ARG A 333 -23.86 -10.19 -0.86
N LYS A 334 -23.76 -9.14 -0.07
CA LYS A 334 -23.10 -7.88 -0.41
C LYS A 334 -22.43 -7.31 0.84
N ALA A 335 -21.55 -6.34 0.64
CA ALA A 335 -20.90 -5.62 1.74
C ALA A 335 -21.94 -5.06 2.74
N PHE A 336 -21.69 -5.23 4.01
CA PHE A 336 -22.58 -4.88 5.12
C PHE A 336 -21.80 -4.47 6.39
N LEU A 337 -20.62 -5.05 6.62
CA LEU A 337 -19.85 -4.84 7.86
C LEU A 337 -19.47 -3.37 8.07
N TYR A 338 -19.23 -2.65 6.97
CA TYR A 338 -18.97 -1.20 7.01
C TYR A 338 -20.11 -0.40 7.66
N GLU A 339 -21.36 -0.84 7.50
CA GLU A 339 -22.52 -0.23 8.17
C GLU A 339 -22.46 -0.48 9.67
N VAL A 340 -22.14 -1.72 10.07
CA VAL A 340 -21.96 -2.09 11.48
C VAL A 340 -20.78 -1.31 12.11
N VAL A 341 -19.66 -1.15 11.40
CA VAL A 341 -18.53 -0.28 11.82
C VAL A 341 -19.01 1.16 12.04
N GLY A 342 -19.89 1.67 11.18
CA GLY A 342 -20.50 2.99 11.37
C GLY A 342 -21.27 3.12 12.69
N VAL A 343 -22.02 2.09 13.08
CA VAL A 343 -22.73 2.04 14.36
C VAL A 343 -21.78 1.99 15.55
N VAL A 344 -20.66 1.23 15.43
CA VAL A 344 -19.60 1.22 16.44
C VAL A 344 -19.02 2.63 16.64
N CYS A 345 -18.74 3.35 15.56
CA CYS A 345 -18.23 4.73 15.63
C CYS A 345 -19.22 5.67 16.34
N ASP A 346 -20.50 5.50 16.10
CA ASP A 346 -21.53 6.33 16.76
C ASP A 346 -21.70 5.99 18.25
N SER A 347 -21.76 4.70 18.60
CA SER A 347 -22.00 4.24 19.97
C SER A 347 -20.80 4.47 20.90
N MET A 348 -19.57 4.22 20.42
CA MET A 348 -18.35 4.34 21.22
C MET A 348 -17.62 5.68 21.03
N GLY A 349 -17.96 6.46 20.02
CA GLY A 349 -17.37 7.77 19.72
C GLY A 349 -17.69 8.87 20.73
N GLY A 350 -18.54 8.61 21.73
CA GLY A 350 -18.73 9.51 22.85
C GLY A 350 -17.51 9.57 23.78
N HIS A 351 -16.83 8.43 23.96
CA HIS A 351 -15.60 8.31 24.73
C HIS A 351 -14.36 8.38 23.86
N TYR A 352 -14.39 7.78 22.68
CA TYR A 352 -13.28 7.75 21.71
C TYR A 352 -13.61 8.65 20.51
N SER A 353 -13.44 9.99 20.66
CA SER A 353 -13.88 11.01 19.67
C SER A 353 -13.31 10.77 18.27
N TYR A 354 -12.08 10.26 18.16
CA TYR A 354 -11.42 9.95 16.90
C TYR A 354 -12.18 8.94 16.02
N LEU A 355 -13.05 8.10 16.60
CA LEU A 355 -13.91 7.20 15.84
C LEU A 355 -14.95 7.98 15.02
N LYS A 356 -15.56 9.03 15.62
CA LYS A 356 -16.53 9.89 14.94
C LYS A 356 -15.86 10.73 13.86
N GLU A 357 -14.71 11.28 14.16
CA GLU A 357 -13.94 12.12 13.23
C GLU A 357 -13.53 11.35 11.96
N ARG A 358 -13.21 10.06 12.09
CA ARG A 358 -12.75 9.20 11.00
C ARG A 358 -13.81 8.27 10.43
N LYS A 359 -15.06 8.33 10.90
CA LYS A 359 -16.14 7.38 10.57
C LYS A 359 -16.24 7.05 9.09
N ASN A 360 -16.33 8.07 8.23
CA ASN A 360 -16.50 7.87 6.78
C ASN A 360 -15.30 7.13 6.16
N ALA A 361 -14.07 7.50 6.54
CA ALA A 361 -12.86 6.84 6.06
C ALA A 361 -12.78 5.37 6.53
N LEU A 362 -13.16 5.10 7.77
CA LEU A 362 -13.20 3.74 8.33
C LEU A 362 -14.22 2.87 7.59
N GLN A 363 -15.40 3.42 7.30
CA GLN A 363 -16.44 2.73 6.53
C GLN A 363 -15.98 2.44 5.10
N GLU A 364 -15.33 3.39 4.41
CA GLU A 364 -14.82 3.20 3.05
C GLU A 364 -13.72 2.13 3.00
N GLN A 365 -12.76 2.16 3.96
CA GLN A 365 -11.70 1.16 4.05
C GLN A 365 -12.25 -0.24 4.33
N CYS A 366 -13.17 -0.36 5.28
CA CYS A 366 -13.84 -1.61 5.61
C CYS A 366 -14.59 -2.16 4.39
N LYS A 367 -15.40 -1.32 3.74
CA LYS A 367 -16.20 -1.67 2.56
C LYS A 367 -15.35 -2.17 1.39
N ALA A 368 -14.23 -1.49 1.11
CA ALA A 368 -13.34 -1.87 0.01
C ALA A 368 -12.70 -3.27 0.21
N GLU A 369 -12.28 -3.64 1.43
CA GLU A 369 -11.75 -4.98 1.71
C GLU A 369 -12.86 -6.03 1.75
N GLU A 370 -14.04 -5.67 2.24
CA GLU A 370 -15.22 -6.52 2.28
C GLU A 370 -15.72 -6.88 0.87
N GLU A 371 -15.89 -5.89 -0.02
CA GLU A 371 -16.28 -6.09 -1.42
C GLU A 371 -15.29 -7.01 -2.14
N ARG A 372 -13.99 -6.78 -1.95
CA ARG A 372 -12.93 -7.63 -2.51
C ARG A 372 -13.01 -9.08 -2.02
N PHE A 373 -13.40 -9.31 -0.77
CA PHE A 373 -13.59 -10.67 -0.26
C PHE A 373 -14.87 -11.29 -0.81
N PHE A 374 -15.94 -10.50 -1.01
CA PHE A 374 -17.18 -11.00 -1.62
C PHE A 374 -17.00 -11.46 -3.08
N GLU A 375 -16.05 -10.89 -3.85
CA GLU A 375 -15.72 -11.36 -5.20
C GLU A 375 -15.24 -12.82 -5.22
N THR A 376 -14.65 -13.31 -4.12
CA THR A 376 -14.04 -14.65 -4.06
C THR A 376 -14.76 -15.61 -3.11
N ILE A 377 -15.54 -15.12 -2.15
CA ILE A 377 -16.11 -15.94 -1.07
C ILE A 377 -17.06 -17.05 -1.62
N GLU A 378 -17.86 -16.74 -2.61
CA GLU A 378 -18.82 -17.72 -3.17
C GLU A 378 -18.10 -18.89 -3.84
N SER A 379 -17.08 -18.57 -4.65
CA SER A 379 -16.25 -19.58 -5.32
C SER A 379 -15.41 -20.38 -4.32
N GLY A 380 -14.90 -19.72 -3.28
CA GLY A 380 -14.17 -20.39 -2.21
C GLY A 380 -15.05 -21.33 -1.38
N MET A 381 -16.24 -20.90 -1.03
CA MET A 381 -17.23 -21.73 -0.32
C MET A 381 -17.70 -22.93 -1.18
N ALA A 382 -17.85 -22.75 -2.49
CA ALA A 382 -18.18 -23.85 -3.41
C ALA A 382 -17.04 -24.87 -3.48
N LEU A 383 -15.77 -24.41 -3.55
CA LEU A 383 -14.60 -25.28 -3.51
C LEU A 383 -14.52 -26.05 -2.18
N PHE A 384 -14.71 -25.36 -1.05
CA PHE A 384 -14.74 -25.98 0.28
C PHE A 384 -15.82 -27.07 0.37
N GLN A 385 -17.04 -26.79 -0.09
CA GLN A 385 -18.14 -27.75 -0.07
C GLN A 385 -17.87 -28.96 -0.97
N THR A 386 -17.27 -28.75 -2.15
CA THR A 386 -16.88 -29.83 -3.07
C THR A 386 -15.92 -30.79 -2.41
N GLU A 387 -14.93 -30.27 -1.68
CA GLU A 387 -13.97 -31.12 -0.95
C GLU A 387 -14.62 -31.85 0.22
N LEU A 388 -15.50 -31.19 0.98
CA LEU A 388 -16.28 -31.86 2.04
C LEU A 388 -17.11 -33.04 1.49
N ASP A 389 -17.73 -32.89 0.34
CA ASP A 389 -18.52 -33.98 -0.26
C ASP A 389 -17.62 -35.11 -0.77
N SER A 390 -16.40 -34.79 -1.26
CA SER A 390 -15.37 -35.77 -1.59
C SER A 390 -14.91 -36.54 -0.34
N MET A 391 -14.63 -35.85 0.76
CA MET A 391 -14.24 -36.45 2.04
C MET A 391 -15.33 -37.36 2.60
N ARG A 392 -16.61 -36.96 2.53
CA ARG A 392 -17.74 -37.76 2.97
C ARG A 392 -17.85 -39.06 2.17
N GLN A 393 -17.64 -39.00 0.84
CA GLN A 393 -17.67 -40.17 -0.05
C GLN A 393 -16.53 -41.16 0.28
N LYS A 394 -15.34 -40.62 0.66
CA LYS A 394 -14.15 -41.41 0.98
C LYS A 394 -14.05 -41.79 2.48
N ASN A 395 -14.96 -41.29 3.31
CA ASN A 395 -14.93 -41.40 4.76
C ASN A 395 -13.64 -40.87 5.41
N GLU A 396 -13.09 -39.79 4.83
CA GLU A 396 -11.90 -39.09 5.31
C GLU A 396 -12.29 -38.06 6.38
N LYS A 397 -11.43 -37.89 7.41
CA LYS A 397 -11.63 -36.89 8.48
C LYS A 397 -10.67 -35.71 8.40
N SER A 398 -9.68 -35.75 7.50
CA SER A 398 -8.69 -34.69 7.32
C SER A 398 -8.90 -34.01 5.97
N PHE A 399 -9.10 -32.69 6.00
CA PHE A 399 -9.27 -31.84 4.82
C PHE A 399 -7.94 -31.69 4.08
N ASN A 400 -7.95 -31.76 2.77
CA ASN A 400 -6.76 -31.73 1.93
C ASN A 400 -5.99 -30.40 2.06
N GLY A 401 -4.68 -30.48 2.38
CA GLY A 401 -3.81 -29.32 2.60
C GLY A 401 -3.58 -28.47 1.34
N GLU A 402 -3.52 -29.09 0.14
CA GLU A 402 -3.37 -28.36 -1.12
C GLU A 402 -4.64 -27.55 -1.46
N ILE A 403 -5.82 -28.10 -1.15
CA ILE A 403 -7.09 -27.39 -1.33
C ILE A 403 -7.20 -26.25 -0.32
N ALA A 404 -6.77 -26.48 0.93
CA ALA A 404 -6.71 -25.43 1.93
C ALA A 404 -5.73 -24.31 1.54
N PHE A 405 -4.59 -24.64 0.96
CA PHE A 405 -3.65 -23.67 0.40
C PHE A 405 -4.27 -22.88 -0.77
N LYS A 406 -5.02 -23.54 -1.64
CA LYS A 406 -5.73 -22.86 -2.75
C LYS A 406 -6.82 -21.92 -2.23
N LEU A 407 -7.53 -22.29 -1.17
CA LEU A 407 -8.47 -21.39 -0.48
C LEU A 407 -7.75 -20.17 0.08
N TYR A 408 -6.58 -20.33 0.66
CA TYR A 408 -5.75 -19.26 1.18
C TYR A 408 -5.20 -18.34 0.09
N ASP A 409 -4.47 -18.90 -0.89
CA ASP A 409 -3.72 -18.16 -1.89
C ASP A 409 -4.61 -17.50 -2.95
N THR A 410 -5.61 -18.23 -3.46
CA THR A 410 -6.45 -17.81 -4.58
C THR A 410 -7.73 -17.12 -4.13
N TYR A 411 -8.39 -17.67 -3.12
CA TYR A 411 -9.71 -17.18 -2.67
C TYR A 411 -9.63 -16.30 -1.42
N GLY A 412 -8.44 -16.15 -0.85
CA GLY A 412 -8.21 -15.27 0.29
C GLY A 412 -8.87 -15.73 1.60
N PHE A 413 -9.07 -17.05 1.77
CA PHE A 413 -9.52 -17.65 3.03
C PHE A 413 -8.29 -17.81 3.94
N PRO A 414 -8.17 -17.07 5.04
CA PRO A 414 -7.14 -17.35 6.02
C PRO A 414 -7.18 -18.80 6.49
N LEU A 415 -6.02 -19.40 6.77
CA LEU A 415 -5.95 -20.81 7.15
C LEU A 415 -6.83 -21.15 8.36
N ASP A 416 -6.79 -20.29 9.38
CA ASP A 416 -7.60 -20.42 10.59
C ASP A 416 -9.11 -20.28 10.31
N LEU A 417 -9.52 -19.50 9.30
CA LEU A 417 -10.91 -19.48 8.85
C LEU A 417 -11.34 -20.84 8.30
N THR A 418 -10.47 -21.51 7.53
CA THR A 418 -10.71 -22.86 7.04
C THR A 418 -10.71 -23.86 8.20
N GLN A 419 -9.81 -23.71 9.18
CA GLN A 419 -9.79 -24.52 10.39
C GLN A 419 -11.05 -24.37 11.22
N ASP A 420 -11.56 -23.14 11.41
CA ASP A 420 -12.82 -22.85 12.11
C ASP A 420 -14.00 -23.56 11.44
N MET A 421 -14.08 -23.47 10.10
CA MET A 421 -15.13 -24.16 9.35
C MET A 421 -15.10 -25.68 9.52
N LEU A 422 -13.92 -26.26 9.58
CA LEU A 422 -13.72 -27.70 9.78
C LEU A 422 -14.01 -28.13 11.22
N ARG A 423 -13.61 -27.33 12.21
CA ARG A 423 -13.90 -27.56 13.63
C ARG A 423 -15.39 -27.57 13.93
N GLU A 424 -16.18 -26.68 13.32
CA GLU A 424 -17.65 -26.69 13.39
C GLU A 424 -18.26 -28.01 12.92
N LEU A 425 -17.55 -28.73 12.04
CA LEU A 425 -17.95 -30.01 11.48
C LEU A 425 -17.31 -31.23 12.16
N GLY A 426 -16.44 -31.02 13.18
CA GLY A 426 -15.68 -32.08 13.85
C GLY A 426 -14.60 -32.72 12.96
N LEU A 427 -14.07 -31.97 11.98
CA LEU A 427 -13.05 -32.40 11.03
C LEU A 427 -11.69 -31.72 11.31
N SER A 428 -10.60 -32.34 10.87
CA SER A 428 -9.23 -31.81 10.92
C SER A 428 -8.76 -31.36 9.54
N ILE A 429 -7.55 -30.77 9.49
CA ILE A 429 -6.89 -30.31 8.25
C ILE A 429 -5.48 -30.90 8.14
N ASP A 430 -5.05 -31.20 6.92
CA ASP A 430 -3.65 -31.57 6.61
C ASP A 430 -2.75 -30.33 6.61
N LEU A 431 -2.22 -29.99 7.78
CA LEU A 431 -1.32 -28.84 7.95
C LEU A 431 0.02 -29.05 7.24
N GLN A 432 0.54 -30.27 7.17
CA GLN A 432 1.83 -30.56 6.51
C GLN A 432 1.74 -30.31 5.00
N GLY A 433 0.65 -30.75 4.38
CA GLY A 433 0.36 -30.46 2.97
C GLY A 433 0.22 -28.95 2.70
N PHE A 434 -0.46 -28.23 3.58
CA PHE A 434 -0.58 -26.77 3.48
C PHE A 434 0.79 -26.07 3.61
N GLU A 435 1.58 -26.41 4.62
CA GLU A 435 2.90 -25.82 4.89
C GLU A 435 3.87 -26.08 3.73
N LYS A 436 3.83 -27.27 3.13
CA LYS A 436 4.63 -27.59 1.96
C LYS A 436 4.29 -26.64 0.78
N CYS A 437 3.02 -26.44 0.47
CA CYS A 437 2.60 -25.51 -0.58
C CYS A 437 3.00 -24.05 -0.28
N MET A 438 2.91 -23.64 0.99
CA MET A 438 3.37 -22.32 1.45
C MET A 438 4.87 -22.14 1.25
N GLN A 439 5.67 -23.16 1.57
CA GLN A 439 7.13 -23.09 1.39
C GLN A 439 7.50 -23.02 -0.10
N GLU A 440 6.86 -23.82 -0.95
CA GLU A 440 7.05 -23.78 -2.40
C GLU A 440 6.69 -22.41 -3.00
N GLN A 441 5.66 -21.73 -2.47
CA GLN A 441 5.33 -20.38 -2.87
C GLN A 441 6.38 -19.37 -2.43
N LYS A 442 6.85 -19.45 -1.16
CA LYS A 442 7.91 -18.60 -0.63
C LYS A 442 9.20 -18.73 -1.44
N ASP A 443 9.56 -19.94 -1.83
CA ASP A 443 10.78 -20.21 -2.60
C ASP A 443 10.66 -19.66 -4.04
N ARG A 444 9.49 -19.77 -4.66
CA ARG A 444 9.19 -19.13 -5.95
C ARG A 444 9.27 -17.60 -5.85
N SER A 445 8.72 -17.01 -4.78
CA SER A 445 8.76 -15.57 -4.55
C SER A 445 10.18 -15.07 -4.29
N LYS A 446 11.00 -15.80 -3.51
CA LYS A 446 12.42 -15.49 -3.27
C LYS A 446 13.26 -15.55 -4.54
N ALA A 447 12.99 -16.49 -5.46
CA ALA A 447 13.70 -16.59 -6.72
C ALA A 447 13.48 -15.38 -7.64
N HIS A 448 12.39 -14.64 -7.48
CA HIS A 448 12.04 -13.45 -8.25
C HIS A 448 12.32 -12.12 -7.51
N TRP A 449 12.71 -12.19 -6.23
CA TRP A 449 12.93 -11.01 -5.39
C TRP A 449 14.41 -10.63 -5.38
N ARG A 450 14.74 -9.49 -5.94
CA ARG A 450 16.02 -8.79 -5.75
C ARG A 450 15.89 -7.91 -4.54
N GLY A 451 16.26 -8.44 -3.37
CA GLY A 451 15.92 -7.93 -2.07
C GLY A 451 16.52 -6.58 -1.66
N SER A 452 15.80 -5.87 -0.84
CA SER A 452 16.31 -4.88 0.10
C SER A 452 16.80 -5.57 1.38
N GLY A 453 17.89 -5.11 1.89
CA GLY A 453 18.90 -5.62 2.83
C GLY A 453 18.56 -6.15 4.21
N ASP A 454 17.47 -6.84 4.50
CA ASP A 454 17.11 -7.26 5.88
C ASP A 454 17.57 -8.66 6.32
N SER A 455 18.58 -9.27 5.70
CA SER A 455 19.02 -10.63 6.04
C SER A 455 20.49 -10.82 6.42
N VAL A 456 21.23 -9.75 6.70
CA VAL A 456 22.63 -9.88 7.15
C VAL A 456 22.69 -10.06 8.67
N LYS A 457 22.57 -11.31 9.14
CA LYS A 457 22.69 -11.66 10.57
C LYS A 457 24.11 -12.04 10.98
N ASP A 458 25.00 -12.32 10.04
CA ASP A 458 26.38 -12.77 10.27
C ASP A 458 27.39 -11.73 9.78
N GLY A 459 27.95 -10.95 10.69
CA GLY A 459 29.04 -10.00 10.43
C GLY A 459 29.70 -9.56 11.73
N ASP A 460 30.85 -8.91 11.62
CA ASP A 460 31.64 -8.48 12.80
C ASP A 460 31.13 -7.15 13.41
N PHE A 461 29.83 -6.80 13.18
CA PHE A 461 29.21 -5.52 13.56
C PHE A 461 29.26 -5.25 15.06
N ASN A 462 28.92 -6.24 15.90
CA ASN A 462 28.93 -6.08 17.36
C ASN A 462 30.36 -5.86 17.91
N ALA A 463 31.36 -6.48 17.29
CA ALA A 463 32.74 -6.29 17.65
C ALA A 463 33.19 -4.86 17.30
N LEU A 464 32.84 -4.36 16.10
CA LEU A 464 33.12 -2.98 15.67
C LEU A 464 32.43 -1.95 16.54
N LEU A 465 31.14 -2.16 16.86
CA LEU A 465 30.38 -1.25 17.72
C LEU A 465 30.96 -1.19 19.14
N SER A 466 31.44 -2.34 19.67
CA SER A 466 32.07 -2.40 20.99
C SER A 466 33.47 -1.74 21.03
N GLU A 467 34.20 -1.77 19.90
CA GLU A 467 35.57 -1.25 19.79
C GLU A 467 35.63 0.25 19.48
N TYR A 468 34.75 0.71 18.55
CA TYR A 468 34.78 2.10 18.03
C TYR A 468 33.55 2.93 18.39
N GLY A 469 32.43 2.31 18.82
CA GLY A 469 31.16 2.99 18.94
C GLY A 469 30.52 3.27 17.58
N GLU A 470 29.41 4.06 17.57
CA GLU A 470 28.81 4.57 16.33
C GLU A 470 29.76 5.62 15.72
N ASN A 471 29.98 5.55 14.40
CA ASN A 471 30.77 6.54 13.68
C ASN A 471 29.96 7.80 13.38
N GLU A 472 30.66 8.95 13.38
CA GLU A 472 30.04 10.26 13.25
C GLU A 472 29.54 10.52 11.82
N PHE A 473 28.28 11.00 11.69
CA PHE A 473 27.73 11.46 10.43
C PHE A 473 27.77 12.98 10.32
N VAL A 474 28.64 13.51 9.43
CA VAL A 474 28.83 14.95 9.20
C VAL A 474 28.10 15.46 7.94
N GLY A 475 27.37 14.60 7.25
CA GLY A 475 26.77 14.87 5.95
C GLY A 475 25.59 15.86 5.96
N TYR A 476 25.13 16.33 7.12
CA TYR A 476 24.17 17.45 7.20
C TYR A 476 24.82 18.80 6.86
N GLU A 477 26.09 18.95 7.15
CA GLU A 477 26.83 20.20 7.02
C GLU A 477 27.83 20.16 5.86
N CYS A 478 28.38 18.96 5.57
CA CYS A 478 29.49 18.78 4.65
C CYS A 478 29.18 17.76 3.56
N ILE A 479 29.65 18.04 2.35
CA ILE A 479 29.69 17.10 1.23
C ILE A 479 31.06 16.45 1.03
N SER A 480 32.06 16.89 1.75
CA SER A 480 33.41 16.35 1.72
C SER A 480 34.10 16.54 3.06
N THR A 481 34.78 15.49 3.56
CA THR A 481 35.54 15.52 4.80
C THR A 481 36.79 14.66 4.69
N GLU A 482 37.84 15.01 5.41
CA GLU A 482 39.00 14.12 5.63
C GLU A 482 38.72 13.23 6.82
N SER A 483 38.90 11.92 6.65
CA SER A 483 38.58 10.94 7.67
C SER A 483 39.50 9.75 7.64
N LYS A 484 39.67 9.14 8.82
CA LYS A 484 40.46 7.92 8.99
C LYS A 484 39.61 6.68 8.73
N ILE A 485 40.15 5.69 8.05
CA ILE A 485 39.55 4.38 7.91
C ILE A 485 39.69 3.61 9.23
N LEU A 486 38.59 3.40 9.96
CA LEU A 486 38.58 2.64 11.21
C LEU A 486 38.57 1.13 10.98
N ALA A 487 37.80 0.68 9.98
CA ALA A 487 37.69 -0.73 9.65
C ALA A 487 37.40 -0.94 8.15
N LEU A 488 37.84 -2.09 7.65
CA LEU A 488 37.55 -2.63 6.34
C LEU A 488 36.86 -4.00 6.50
N LEU A 489 35.81 -4.24 5.72
CA LEU A 489 35.14 -5.53 5.70
C LEU A 489 35.08 -6.06 4.25
N ASP A 490 35.16 -7.36 4.11
CA ASP A 490 34.92 -8.00 2.82
C ASP A 490 33.40 -8.04 2.44
N SER A 491 33.08 -8.59 1.29
CA SER A 491 31.67 -8.71 0.83
C SER A 491 30.78 -9.61 1.72
N SER A 492 31.40 -10.36 2.66
CA SER A 492 30.71 -11.19 3.66
C SER A 492 30.65 -10.53 5.03
N PHE A 493 30.99 -9.24 5.12
CA PHE A 493 31.03 -8.43 6.35
C PHE A 493 32.02 -8.93 7.41
N LYS A 494 33.13 -9.60 6.97
CA LYS A 494 34.23 -10.00 7.84
C LYS A 494 35.37 -8.99 7.76
N ARG A 495 35.99 -8.68 8.92
CA ARG A 495 37.11 -7.72 9.03
C ARG A 495 38.30 -8.19 8.22
N VAL A 496 38.91 -7.25 7.49
CA VAL A 496 40.12 -7.43 6.72
C VAL A 496 41.09 -6.25 6.99
N GLU A 497 42.39 -6.50 6.91
CA GLU A 497 43.40 -5.47 7.10
C GLU A 497 43.54 -4.52 5.90
N SER A 498 43.19 -5.01 4.70
CA SER A 498 43.31 -4.23 3.47
C SER A 498 42.34 -4.72 2.40
N LEU A 499 41.91 -3.83 1.48
CA LEU A 499 41.26 -4.15 0.22
C LEU A 499 42.21 -3.86 -0.94
N GLN A 500 42.36 -4.82 -1.84
CA GLN A 500 43.23 -4.67 -3.01
C GLN A 500 42.52 -3.94 -4.15
N ALA A 501 43.25 -3.35 -5.07
CA ALA A 501 42.68 -2.72 -6.25
C ALA A 501 41.77 -3.69 -7.06
N GLY A 502 40.54 -3.25 -7.36
CA GLY A 502 39.48 -4.03 -7.99
C GLY A 502 38.64 -4.86 -7.03
N GLN A 503 38.97 -4.89 -5.73
CA GLN A 503 38.24 -5.64 -4.73
C GLN A 503 37.02 -4.82 -4.23
N GLU A 504 35.84 -5.47 -4.11
CA GLU A 504 34.68 -4.92 -3.42
C GLU A 504 34.77 -5.21 -1.92
N GLY A 505 34.31 -4.24 -1.12
CA GLY A 505 34.21 -4.39 0.34
C GLY A 505 33.44 -3.23 0.96
N TRP A 506 33.51 -3.13 2.27
CA TRP A 506 32.86 -2.06 3.06
C TRP A 506 33.92 -1.30 3.87
N VAL A 507 33.71 0.00 3.94
CA VAL A 507 34.62 0.92 4.67
C VAL A 507 33.84 1.57 5.81
N MET A 508 34.36 1.53 7.01
CA MET A 508 33.93 2.31 8.15
C MET A 508 34.93 3.51 8.34
N LEU A 509 34.40 4.71 8.16
CA LEU A 509 35.13 5.96 8.40
C LEU A 509 34.87 6.46 9.83
N GLU A 510 35.83 7.15 10.44
CA GLU A 510 35.67 7.79 11.76
C GLU A 510 34.57 8.84 11.73
N SER A 511 34.61 9.75 10.75
CA SER A 511 33.53 10.66 10.39
C SER A 511 33.19 10.51 8.91
N THR A 512 31.91 10.41 8.57
CA THR A 512 31.46 10.16 7.19
C THR A 512 30.54 11.24 6.69
N PRO A 513 30.72 11.79 5.45
CA PRO A 513 29.78 12.69 4.82
C PRO A 513 28.67 11.92 4.06
N PHE A 514 28.84 10.59 3.91
CA PHE A 514 27.88 9.76 3.14
C PHE A 514 26.64 9.42 3.96
N TYR A 515 25.46 9.81 3.48
CA TYR A 515 24.17 9.48 4.07
C TYR A 515 23.86 8.00 3.86
N PRO A 516 23.58 7.23 4.92
CA PRO A 516 23.15 5.84 4.78
C PRO A 516 21.70 5.76 4.34
N GLU A 517 21.34 4.76 3.55
CA GLU A 517 19.94 4.51 3.16
C GLU A 517 19.04 4.46 4.40
N SER A 518 18.11 5.40 4.50
CA SER A 518 17.19 5.52 5.63
C SER A 518 16.01 6.42 5.27
N GLY A 519 14.79 6.12 5.80
CA GLY A 519 13.64 7.02 5.73
C GLY A 519 13.10 7.33 4.32
N GLY A 520 13.54 6.60 3.29
CA GLY A 520 13.16 6.80 1.89
C GLY A 520 14.27 7.14 0.92
N PRO A 521 15.21 8.08 1.20
CA PRO A 521 16.40 8.31 0.39
C PRO A 521 17.32 7.09 0.32
N ILE A 522 17.80 6.80 -0.89
CA ILE A 522 18.86 5.80 -1.12
C ILE A 522 20.19 6.27 -0.52
N GLY A 523 21.07 5.31 -0.22
CA GLY A 523 22.42 5.60 0.28
C GLY A 523 23.26 6.40 -0.71
N ASP A 524 24.11 7.25 -0.16
CA ASP A 524 25.00 8.09 -0.95
C ASP A 524 26.09 7.30 -1.69
N LYS A 525 26.45 7.87 -2.82
CA LYS A 525 27.57 7.46 -3.66
C LYS A 525 28.66 8.54 -3.64
N GLY A 526 29.86 8.18 -4.08
CA GLY A 526 30.93 9.15 -4.19
C GLY A 526 32.30 8.52 -4.38
N VAL A 527 33.32 9.18 -3.91
CA VAL A 527 34.71 8.73 -4.04
C VAL A 527 35.48 8.90 -2.74
N LEU A 528 36.46 8.04 -2.52
CA LEU A 528 37.54 8.23 -1.58
C LEU A 528 38.78 8.64 -2.36
N LEU A 529 39.41 9.73 -1.96
CA LEU A 529 40.61 10.31 -2.56
C LEU A 529 41.78 10.20 -1.59
N GLU A 530 43.01 10.15 -2.10
CA GLU A 530 44.19 10.17 -1.28
C GLU A 530 44.30 11.53 -0.56
N SER A 531 44.46 11.53 0.78
CA SER A 531 44.65 12.75 1.55
C SER A 531 46.12 13.16 1.57
N ASN A 532 46.42 14.37 1.10
CA ASN A 532 47.76 14.96 1.20
C ASN A 532 47.88 15.64 2.56
N SER A 533 48.55 15.04 3.50
CA SER A 533 48.70 15.38 4.91
C SER A 533 49.40 16.74 5.21
N SER A 534 48.98 17.85 4.63
CA SER A 534 49.51 19.18 4.93
C SER A 534 48.48 20.31 5.10
N LEU A 535 47.18 20.01 5.07
CA LEU A 535 46.13 21.04 5.27
C LEU A 535 45.14 20.51 6.31
N GLY A 536 44.93 21.27 7.38
CA GLY A 536 43.99 20.95 8.46
C GLY A 536 42.54 20.73 7.97
N ASN A 537 41.74 20.09 8.80
CA ASN A 537 40.33 19.79 8.59
C ASN A 537 39.56 20.93 7.91
N HIS A 538 39.42 20.88 6.60
CA HIS A 538 38.55 21.79 5.85
C HIS A 538 37.33 21.03 5.37
N CYS A 539 36.22 21.19 6.12
CA CYS A 539 34.89 20.85 5.67
C CYS A 539 34.50 21.78 4.51
N THR A 540 34.05 21.22 3.37
CA THR A 540 33.57 22.06 2.26
C THR A 540 32.07 22.21 2.39
N ASP A 541 31.64 23.43 2.71
CA ASP A 541 30.23 23.83 2.85
C ASP A 541 29.42 23.64 1.58
N PHE A 542 28.13 23.32 1.73
CA PHE A 542 27.15 23.21 0.67
C PHE A 542 27.10 24.45 -0.24
N THR A 543 27.33 25.63 0.28
CA THR A 543 27.20 26.90 -0.44
C THR A 543 28.29 27.19 -1.48
N ASN A 544 29.42 26.51 -1.43
CA ASN A 544 30.54 26.74 -2.35
C ASN A 544 30.62 25.83 -3.57
N PHE A 545 29.84 24.75 -3.59
CA PHE A 545 29.91 23.75 -4.67
C PHE A 545 29.14 24.18 -5.95
N GLU A 546 28.02 24.90 -5.84
CA GLU A 546 27.29 25.40 -7.03
C GLU A 546 28.14 26.35 -7.87
N ARG A 547 29.02 27.13 -7.27
CA ARG A 547 29.92 28.03 -7.99
C ARG A 547 31.04 27.34 -8.77
N THR A 548 31.42 26.12 -8.37
CA THR A 548 32.47 25.33 -9.06
C THR A 548 31.90 24.39 -10.13
N ALA A 549 30.68 23.96 -10.03
CA ALA A 549 30.01 23.11 -11.03
C ALA A 549 29.65 23.89 -12.31
N ASP A 550 29.28 25.16 -12.21
CA ASP A 550 29.00 26.04 -13.35
C ASP A 550 30.26 26.42 -14.16
N LEU A 551 31.44 26.34 -13.56
CA LEU A 551 32.71 26.61 -14.23
C LEU A 551 33.24 25.44 -15.07
N MET A 552 32.75 24.22 -14.88
CA MET A 552 33.15 23.05 -15.67
C MET A 552 32.27 22.72 -16.86
N SER A 553 31.12 23.40 -17.05
CA SER A 553 30.16 23.12 -18.13
C SER A 553 30.11 24.14 -19.26
N SER A 554 30.94 25.17 -19.25
CA SER A 554 30.92 26.22 -20.30
C SER A 554 32.08 26.10 -21.32
N SER A 555 31.79 25.53 -22.47
CA SER A 555 32.50 25.80 -23.72
C SER A 555 32.03 27.16 -24.32
N PRO A 556 32.93 27.98 -24.86
CA PRO A 556 32.61 29.38 -25.13
C PRO A 556 31.98 29.61 -26.49
N SER A 557 30.83 30.27 -26.52
CA SER A 557 30.38 30.97 -27.71
C SER A 557 30.15 32.44 -27.41
N LYS A 558 30.90 33.22 -28.13
CA LYS A 558 30.96 34.69 -28.14
C LYS A 558 29.61 35.36 -28.40
N PHE A 559 29.27 36.40 -27.64
CA PHE A 559 28.74 37.61 -28.25
C PHE A 559 29.03 38.88 -27.42
N VAL A 560 29.21 39.96 -28.12
CA VAL A 560 29.88 41.23 -27.94
C VAL A 560 29.04 42.26 -27.16
N LYS A 561 29.73 42.99 -26.26
CA LYS A 561 29.61 44.39 -25.77
C LYS A 561 28.39 45.25 -26.10
N ASN A 562 27.84 45.97 -25.08
CA ASN A 562 28.17 47.38 -25.00
C ASN A 562 27.80 48.02 -23.67
N SER A 563 28.73 48.90 -23.29
CA SER A 563 28.90 49.76 -22.13
C SER A 563 27.76 50.79 -21.94
N THR A 564 27.51 51.19 -20.70
CA THR A 564 27.83 52.55 -20.22
C THR A 564 27.66 52.72 -18.73
N SER A 565 28.63 53.40 -18.17
CA SER A 565 28.83 53.83 -16.80
C SER A 565 27.82 54.86 -16.29
N THR A 566 27.55 54.86 -14.98
CA THR A 566 27.75 56.10 -14.19
C THR A 566 27.71 55.81 -12.67
N THR A 567 28.70 56.31 -12.03
CA THR A 567 28.98 56.42 -10.60
C THR A 567 28.07 57.40 -9.88
N ALA A 568 27.69 57.08 -8.65
CA ALA A 568 27.78 58.10 -7.55
C ALA A 568 27.65 57.48 -6.16
N ASN A 569 28.59 57.81 -5.33
CA ASN A 569 28.72 57.66 -3.87
C ASN A 569 27.53 58.27 -3.11
N THR A 570 27.11 57.77 -1.92
CA THR A 570 27.49 58.41 -0.63
C THR A 570 26.70 57.80 0.56
N ARG A 571 27.45 57.38 1.58
CA ARG A 571 27.28 57.54 3.04
C ARG A 571 26.14 56.88 3.80
N ILE A 572 26.66 56.12 4.73
CA ILE A 572 26.24 55.66 6.05
C ILE A 572 25.57 56.74 6.90
N VAL A 573 24.46 56.47 7.56
CA VAL A 573 24.11 56.96 8.91
C VAL A 573 23.29 55.91 9.64
N ASP A 574 23.82 55.61 10.82
CA ASP A 574 23.28 54.86 11.94
C ASP A 574 22.09 55.57 12.58
N SER A 575 21.04 54.81 13.02
CA SER A 575 20.28 55.13 14.25
C SER A 575 19.23 54.08 14.61
N THR A 576 19.38 53.55 15.79
CA THR A 576 18.47 52.70 16.59
C THR A 576 17.28 53.49 17.17
N PRO A 577 16.45 52.93 18.05
CA PRO A 577 15.00 52.58 17.78
C PRO A 577 14.04 53.50 18.55
N CYS A 578 12.75 53.43 18.23
CA CYS A 578 11.77 54.06 19.10
C CYS A 578 10.49 53.20 19.14
N GLU A 579 10.21 52.68 20.31
CA GLU A 579 8.94 52.13 20.75
C GLU A 579 7.81 53.19 20.68
N ARG A 580 6.63 52.77 20.32
CA ARG A 580 5.37 53.37 20.84
C ARG A 580 4.20 52.40 20.78
N GLU A 581 3.70 52.08 21.96
CA GLU A 581 2.38 51.56 22.25
C GLU A 581 1.27 52.44 21.66
N LEU A 582 0.15 51.82 21.29
CA LEU A 582 -1.19 52.39 21.45
C LEU A 582 -2.28 51.31 21.36
N LYS A 583 -2.77 50.94 22.52
CA LYS A 583 -4.15 50.77 23.00
C LYS A 583 -5.32 50.52 22.03
N SER A 584 -5.95 49.41 22.34
CA SER A 584 -7.35 48.99 22.34
C SER A 584 -8.42 50.03 22.05
N THR A 585 -9.41 49.65 21.20
CA THR A 585 -10.83 49.97 21.46
C THR A 585 -11.73 48.87 20.91
N SER A 586 -12.52 48.35 21.84
CA SER A 586 -13.63 47.41 21.62
C SER A 586 -14.87 48.20 21.12
N LEU A 587 -15.64 47.59 20.23
CA LEU A 587 -17.04 47.98 20.07
C LEU A 587 -17.91 46.73 19.88
N LYS A 588 -18.78 46.54 20.84
CA LYS A 588 -19.97 45.66 20.85
C LYS A 588 -21.09 46.33 20.05
N CYS A 589 -21.89 45.55 19.37
CA CYS A 589 -23.34 45.68 19.15
C CYS A 589 -23.88 44.33 18.76
N GLN A 590 -24.61 43.64 19.52
CA GLN A 590 -26.02 43.58 19.96
C GLN A 590 -26.99 43.19 18.83
N ASP A 591 -27.64 42.11 19.14
CA ASP A 591 -28.85 41.42 18.70
C ASP A 591 -29.91 42.21 17.94
N SER A 592 -30.54 41.54 16.98
CA SER A 592 -32.00 41.51 16.90
C SER A 592 -32.52 40.37 16.01
N SER A 593 -33.45 39.68 16.56
CA SER A 593 -34.38 38.63 16.27
C SER A 593 -35.32 38.85 15.06
N ASP A 594 -35.80 37.68 14.59
CA ASP A 594 -37.14 37.33 14.06
C ASP A 594 -37.50 37.72 12.60
N THR A 595 -37.82 36.74 11.81
CA THR A 595 -39.19 36.38 11.42
C THR A 595 -39.21 35.22 10.39
N GLU A 596 -40.14 34.31 10.65
CA GLU A 596 -40.65 33.25 9.81
C GLU A 596 -41.29 33.76 8.50
N SER A 597 -41.21 32.95 7.45
CA SER A 597 -42.40 32.70 6.61
C SER A 597 -42.24 31.46 5.73
N GLN A 598 -43.16 30.53 5.94
CA GLN A 598 -43.56 29.42 5.07
C GLN A 598 -44.10 29.93 3.70
N VAL A 599 -43.99 29.10 2.68
CA VAL A 599 -44.96 28.73 1.62
C VAL A 599 -44.26 27.66 0.76
N ASP A 600 -44.62 26.45 0.80
CA ASP A 600 -45.64 25.61 0.22
C ASP A 600 -45.57 25.36 -1.31
N SER A 601 -45.41 24.04 -1.62
CA SER A 601 -46.01 23.18 -2.66
C SER A 601 -45.83 23.54 -4.14
N THR A 602 -45.51 22.63 -4.99
CA THR A 602 -46.29 21.59 -5.69
C THR A 602 -45.55 21.01 -6.88
N MET A 603 -45.56 19.68 -6.95
CA MET A 603 -45.83 18.77 -8.09
C MET A 603 -45.25 19.06 -9.49
N ALA A 604 -44.57 18.10 -10.07
CA ALA A 604 -45.14 17.21 -11.09
C ALA A 604 -44.18 16.11 -11.56
N GLU A 605 -44.72 14.95 -11.53
CA GLU A 605 -44.32 13.67 -12.14
C GLU A 605 -43.98 13.79 -13.63
N SER A 606 -43.08 12.92 -14.10
CA SER A 606 -43.35 12.02 -15.24
C SER A 606 -42.24 10.99 -15.42
N ARG A 607 -42.53 9.74 -15.21
CA ARG A 607 -42.07 8.56 -15.93
C ARG A 607 -42.92 8.39 -17.19
N PRO A 608 -42.69 7.46 -18.16
CA PRO A 608 -41.87 6.23 -18.11
C PRO A 608 -41.20 5.79 -19.45
N SER A 609 -40.55 4.70 -19.38
CA SER A 609 -40.65 3.44 -20.14
C SER A 609 -39.54 3.03 -21.08
N ARG A 610 -39.05 1.86 -20.75
CA ARG A 610 -38.93 0.59 -21.49
C ARG A 610 -37.95 0.50 -22.65
N GLY A 611 -37.13 -0.53 -22.55
CA GLY A 611 -36.75 -1.44 -23.59
C GLY A 611 -35.66 -2.38 -23.16
N ALA A 612 -36.09 -3.59 -22.83
CA ALA A 612 -35.29 -4.78 -22.60
C ALA A 612 -34.77 -5.36 -23.92
N GLU A 613 -33.74 -6.14 -23.88
CA GLU A 613 -33.54 -7.52 -24.36
C GLU A 613 -32.07 -7.71 -24.72
N LEU A 614 -31.40 -8.57 -23.93
CA LEU A 614 -31.02 -9.95 -24.29
C LEU A 614 -30.23 -10.10 -25.59
N TRP A 615 -29.02 -10.59 -25.49
CA TRP A 615 -28.59 -11.84 -26.11
C TRP A 615 -27.33 -12.39 -25.47
N GLU A 616 -27.43 -13.68 -25.18
CA GLU A 616 -26.44 -14.61 -24.65
C GLU A 616 -25.40 -15.03 -25.68
N GLN A 617 -24.31 -15.57 -25.11
CA GLN A 617 -23.53 -16.74 -25.51
C GLN A 617 -22.49 -16.57 -26.65
N GLY A 618 -21.30 -16.96 -26.30
CA GLY A 618 -20.69 -18.12 -26.90
C GLY A 618 -19.20 -18.03 -27.16
N GLY A 619 -18.45 -18.86 -26.45
CA GLY A 619 -17.46 -19.72 -27.08
C GLY A 619 -16.01 -19.29 -27.10
N SER A 620 -15.29 -19.77 -26.11
CA SER A 620 -14.09 -20.62 -26.13
C SER A 620 -13.10 -20.52 -27.31
N SER A 621 -11.86 -20.52 -26.89
CA SER A 621 -10.72 -21.33 -27.32
C SER A 621 -9.49 -20.46 -27.57
N ALA A 622 -8.50 -20.56 -26.73
CA ALA A 622 -7.39 -21.49 -26.71
C ALA A 622 -6.31 -21.23 -27.77
N THR A 623 -5.11 -21.07 -27.23
CA THR A 623 -3.79 -21.38 -27.78
C THR A 623 -3.20 -20.57 -28.93
N ALA A 624 -2.09 -19.88 -28.61
CA ALA A 624 -0.81 -20.22 -29.22
C ALA A 624 0.36 -19.48 -28.54
N LYS A 625 1.21 -20.27 -27.90
CA LYS A 625 2.62 -19.96 -27.68
C LYS A 625 3.34 -19.88 -29.04
N ALA A 626 4.20 -18.92 -29.20
CA ALA A 626 5.38 -19.07 -30.04
C ALA A 626 6.51 -18.20 -29.54
N GLU A 627 7.54 -18.88 -29.15
CA GLU A 627 8.92 -18.50 -28.94
C GLU A 627 9.45 -17.59 -30.04
N LEU A 628 10.31 -16.64 -29.67
CA LEU A 628 11.43 -16.22 -30.47
C LEU A 628 12.54 -15.67 -29.55
N GLU A 629 13.41 -16.59 -29.15
CA GLU A 629 14.81 -16.28 -28.86
C GLU A 629 15.51 -15.95 -30.16
N ARG A 630 16.29 -14.90 -30.16
CA ARG A 630 17.50 -14.81 -30.96
C ARG A 630 18.50 -13.81 -30.42
N GLU A 631 19.63 -14.35 -30.11
CA GLU A 631 20.93 -13.75 -29.89
C GLU A 631 21.27 -12.66 -30.88
N GLU A 632 21.90 -11.60 -30.43
CA GLU A 632 22.93 -10.91 -31.20
C GLU A 632 24.10 -10.51 -30.30
N ARG A 633 25.19 -11.21 -30.51
CA ARG A 633 26.56 -10.80 -30.16
C ARG A 633 27.04 -9.84 -31.26
N GLY A 634 27.52 -8.69 -30.82
CA GLY A 634 28.25 -7.76 -31.67
C GLY A 634 29.47 -7.24 -30.95
N THR A 635 30.64 -7.75 -31.38
CA THR A 635 31.97 -7.33 -30.96
C THR A 635 32.35 -5.95 -31.49
N PRO A 636 33.30 -5.24 -30.89
CA PRO A 636 33.64 -3.84 -31.23
C PRO A 636 34.64 -3.78 -32.37
N LEU A 637 34.42 -2.86 -33.28
CA LEU A 637 35.33 -2.51 -34.36
C LEU A 637 36.27 -1.37 -33.94
N ASP A 638 37.51 -1.72 -33.98
CA ASP A 638 38.69 -0.85 -33.90
C ASP A 638 38.84 -0.01 -35.18
N CYS A 639 39.05 1.28 -35.06
CA CYS A 639 39.51 2.12 -36.16
C CYS A 639 40.60 3.09 -35.69
N ARG A 640 41.82 2.61 -35.84
CA ARG A 640 43.00 3.47 -35.89
C ARG A 640 43.33 3.86 -37.33
N LYS A 641 43.95 5.04 -37.44
CA LYS A 641 44.78 5.63 -38.51
C LYS A 641 43.99 6.41 -39.59
N SER A 642 44.35 7.64 -39.82
CA SER A 642 45.52 8.31 -40.41
C SER A 642 45.19 9.78 -40.55
N GLY A 643 46.02 10.79 -40.36
CA GLY A 643 47.36 11.00 -40.79
C GLY A 643 47.43 12.37 -41.46
N ASP A 644 48.20 13.28 -40.90
CA ASP A 644 48.96 14.38 -41.55
C ASP A 644 48.28 15.38 -42.53
N PHE A 645 48.43 16.67 -42.26
CA PHE A 645 49.35 17.56 -42.98
C PHE A 645 49.09 19.05 -42.70
N PHE A 646 50.21 19.77 -42.59
CA PHE A 646 50.52 21.17 -42.78
C PHE A 646 50.53 22.15 -41.59
N GLY A 647 51.76 22.54 -41.30
CA GLY A 647 52.17 23.65 -40.51
C GLY A 647 52.20 24.98 -41.26
N ALA A 648 52.22 26.02 -40.49
CA ALA A 648 52.80 27.28 -40.87
C ALA A 648 53.28 28.03 -39.60
N LYS A 649 54.52 28.45 -39.62
CA LYS A 649 55.21 29.31 -38.69
C LYS A 649 54.71 30.74 -38.77
N GLY A 650 54.61 31.40 -37.62
CA GLY A 650 54.46 32.88 -37.51
C GLY A 650 54.85 33.34 -36.13
N SER A 651 55.98 34.03 -36.09
CA SER A 651 56.66 34.63 -34.95
C SER A 651 55.95 35.90 -34.45
N GLY A 652 56.08 36.18 -33.14
CA GLY A 652 56.13 37.52 -32.64
C GLY A 652 55.43 37.88 -31.37
N GLU A 653 56.16 37.89 -30.27
CA GLU A 653 56.26 38.82 -29.15
C GLU A 653 55.04 39.59 -28.61
N GLY A 654 54.78 39.42 -27.30
CA GLY A 654 54.01 40.34 -26.50
C GLY A 654 53.37 39.66 -25.28
N ILE A 655 54.19 39.25 -24.33
CA ILE A 655 53.69 38.57 -23.10
C ILE A 655 53.40 39.64 -22.04
N ASN A 656 52.11 39.82 -21.68
CA ASN A 656 51.66 40.64 -20.58
C ASN A 656 51.94 39.95 -19.22
N PRO A 657 52.64 40.60 -18.30
CA PRO A 657 53.08 40.01 -17.02
C PRO A 657 51.95 39.60 -16.09
N PHE A 658 50.72 40.08 -16.28
CA PHE A 658 49.56 39.72 -15.46
C PHE A 658 49.01 38.31 -15.74
N LEU A 659 49.29 37.71 -16.87
CA LEU A 659 48.88 36.33 -17.21
C LEU A 659 49.77 35.25 -16.63
N ARG A 660 50.91 35.62 -16.03
CA ARG A 660 51.80 34.66 -15.37
C ARG A 660 51.42 34.35 -13.93
N GLN A 661 50.67 35.22 -13.26
CA GLN A 661 50.21 34.97 -11.91
C GLN A 661 48.95 34.07 -11.91
N GLU A 662 48.01 34.27 -12.87
CA GLU A 662 46.83 33.40 -12.99
C GLU A 662 47.12 31.97 -13.48
N ASN A 663 48.18 31.77 -14.27
CA ASN A 663 48.57 30.43 -14.73
C ASN A 663 49.40 29.66 -13.67
N ASN A 664 50.06 30.32 -12.71
CA ASN A 664 50.70 29.62 -11.60
C ASN A 664 49.65 29.22 -10.52
N GLU A 665 48.64 30.05 -10.26
CA GLU A 665 47.54 29.63 -9.34
C GLU A 665 46.70 28.53 -9.94
N LYS A 666 46.48 28.47 -11.27
CA LYS A 666 45.82 27.37 -11.97
C LYS A 666 46.68 26.09 -12.09
N ALA A 667 47.98 26.22 -12.05
CA ALA A 667 48.89 25.06 -12.07
C ALA A 667 49.12 24.44 -10.68
N GLU A 668 48.88 25.18 -9.58
CA GLU A 668 48.88 24.62 -8.22
C GLU A 668 47.51 23.96 -7.84
N LEU A 669 46.41 24.25 -8.56
CA LEU A 669 45.10 23.64 -8.32
C LEU A 669 44.86 22.32 -9.07
N GLN A 670 45.79 21.83 -9.88
CA GLN A 670 45.75 20.54 -10.56
C GLN A 670 46.91 19.63 -10.13
N LYS A 671 47.03 19.39 -8.82
CA LYS A 671 47.51 18.09 -8.36
C LYS A 671 46.36 17.16 -8.48
N GLU A 672 46.39 16.23 -9.45
CA GLU A 672 45.47 15.12 -9.55
C GLU A 672 45.48 14.39 -8.22
N THR A 673 44.44 14.61 -7.40
CA THR A 673 44.17 13.78 -6.21
C THR A 673 43.79 12.40 -6.71
N THR A 674 44.62 11.41 -6.40
CA THR A 674 44.43 10.05 -6.89
C THR A 674 43.19 9.45 -6.21
N GLN A 675 42.23 8.98 -7.00
CA GLN A 675 41.05 8.27 -6.48
C GLN A 675 41.54 6.91 -5.93
N THR A 676 41.23 6.65 -4.64
CA THR A 676 41.60 5.41 -3.95
C THR A 676 40.47 4.39 -3.94
N ALA A 677 39.19 4.83 -3.95
CA ALA A 677 38.01 3.96 -4.10
C ALA A 677 36.80 4.71 -4.66
N GLN A 678 35.90 3.95 -5.31
CA GLN A 678 34.56 4.37 -5.69
C GLN A 678 33.58 3.91 -4.63
N VAL A 679 32.78 4.83 -4.05
CA VAL A 679 31.69 4.52 -3.16
C VAL A 679 30.43 4.25 -4.01
N LEU A 680 29.89 3.05 -3.90
CA LEU A 680 28.76 2.58 -4.69
C LEU A 680 27.43 2.77 -3.96
N ASP A 681 27.45 2.71 -2.63
CA ASP A 681 26.29 2.73 -1.76
C ASP A 681 26.72 2.97 -0.31
N THR A 682 25.83 3.44 0.55
CA THR A 682 26.05 3.60 1.99
C THR A 682 24.84 3.09 2.76
N GLN A 683 25.08 2.22 3.74
CA GLN A 683 24.06 1.53 4.51
C GLN A 683 24.31 1.66 6.02
N LYS A 684 23.25 1.61 6.83
CA LYS A 684 23.37 1.57 8.29
C LYS A 684 23.13 0.15 8.81
N TYR A 685 24.13 -0.44 9.46
CA TYR A 685 24.05 -1.77 10.08
C TYR A 685 24.36 -1.65 11.59
N PHE A 686 23.42 -2.04 12.43
CA PHE A 686 23.56 -2.04 13.90
C PHE A 686 24.06 -0.70 14.49
N GLY A 687 23.71 0.45 13.90
CA GLY A 687 24.17 1.78 14.29
C GLY A 687 25.36 2.29 13.48
N LEU A 688 26.14 1.42 12.83
CA LEU A 688 27.33 1.77 12.05
C LEU A 688 26.97 2.23 10.64
N ASN A 689 27.48 3.37 10.19
CA ASN A 689 27.40 3.85 8.80
C ASN A 689 28.54 3.24 8.00
N LEU A 690 28.23 2.32 7.08
CA LEU A 690 29.20 1.61 6.27
C LEU A 690 29.03 1.96 4.80
N SER A 691 30.13 2.34 4.13
CA SER A 691 30.13 2.64 2.69
C SER A 691 30.65 1.46 1.90
N LYS A 692 29.83 0.96 0.95
CA LYS A 692 30.21 -0.08 0.00
C LYS A 692 31.15 0.52 -1.04
N VAL A 693 32.35 -0.05 -1.20
CA VAL A 693 33.35 0.48 -2.11
C VAL A 693 33.87 -0.57 -3.09
N VAL A 694 34.37 -0.08 -4.23
CA VAL A 694 35.34 -0.77 -5.08
C VAL A 694 36.64 -0.03 -4.98
N ALA A 695 37.67 -0.66 -4.42
CA ALA A 695 38.98 -0.08 -4.29
C ALA A 695 39.64 0.12 -5.67
N THR A 696 40.16 1.30 -5.98
CA THR A 696 40.90 1.58 -7.21
C THR A 696 42.42 1.46 -6.97
N SER A 697 42.85 1.64 -5.71
CA SER A 697 44.16 1.32 -5.21
C SER A 697 44.06 0.53 -3.90
N MET A 698 45.17 0.06 -3.34
CA MET A 698 45.13 -0.66 -2.06
C MET A 698 44.74 0.27 -0.91
N LEU A 699 43.63 -0.09 -0.21
CA LEU A 699 43.15 0.57 1.01
C LEU A 699 43.60 -0.24 2.22
N LYS A 700 43.97 0.43 3.31
CA LYS A 700 44.35 -0.18 4.60
C LYS A 700 43.60 0.46 5.76
N VAL A 701 43.41 -0.31 6.80
CA VAL A 701 42.96 0.22 8.09
C VAL A 701 43.98 1.25 8.61
N GLY A 702 43.48 2.41 9.02
CA GLY A 702 44.30 3.51 9.47
C GLY A 702 44.66 4.54 8.40
N ASP A 703 44.39 4.26 7.11
CA ASP A 703 44.63 5.25 6.05
C ASP A 703 43.76 6.50 6.25
N LEU A 704 44.36 7.67 5.95
CA LEU A 704 43.63 8.94 5.90
C LEU A 704 43.16 9.19 4.48
N VAL A 705 41.82 9.33 4.29
CA VAL A 705 41.21 9.57 3.00
C VAL A 705 40.34 10.81 3.01
N LYS A 706 40.24 11.49 1.87
CA LYS A 706 39.22 12.50 1.65
C LYS A 706 37.99 11.86 1.05
N ALA A 707 36.93 11.78 1.85
CA ALA A 707 35.62 11.30 1.44
C ALA A 707 34.84 12.42 0.74
N GLN A 708 34.31 12.17 -0.47
CA GLN A 708 33.61 13.17 -1.25
C GLN A 708 32.33 12.57 -1.85
N VAL A 709 31.21 13.21 -1.56
CA VAL A 709 29.86 12.77 -2.00
C VAL A 709 29.63 13.16 -3.46
N ASP A 710 28.93 12.28 -4.18
CA ASP A 710 28.52 12.52 -5.57
C ASP A 710 27.43 13.61 -5.68
N SER A 711 27.46 14.36 -6.78
CA SER A 711 26.50 15.43 -7.06
C SER A 711 25.04 14.97 -7.17
N SER A 712 24.77 13.69 -7.36
CA SER A 712 23.40 13.12 -7.37
C SER A 712 22.65 13.35 -6.05
N ARG A 713 23.36 13.54 -4.91
CA ARG A 713 22.76 13.92 -3.63
C ARG A 713 21.83 15.12 -3.76
N PHE A 714 22.22 16.16 -4.50
CA PHE A 714 21.42 17.38 -4.62
C PHE A 714 20.04 17.10 -5.22
N GLU A 715 19.96 16.21 -6.19
CA GLU A 715 18.68 15.82 -6.77
C GLU A 715 17.90 14.89 -5.81
N ILE A 716 18.56 14.03 -5.05
CA ILE A 716 17.93 13.19 -4.00
C ILE A 716 17.30 14.08 -2.93
N ILE A 717 18.00 15.11 -2.45
CA ILE A 717 17.53 16.06 -1.45
C ILE A 717 16.27 16.81 -1.93
N LYS A 718 16.24 17.24 -3.21
CA LYS A 718 15.05 17.87 -3.82
C LYS A 718 13.85 16.93 -3.85
N HIS A 719 14.05 15.70 -4.31
CA HIS A 719 12.99 14.68 -4.33
C HIS A 719 12.52 14.31 -2.92
N HIS A 720 13.42 14.27 -1.93
CA HIS A 720 13.06 14.00 -0.55
C HIS A 720 12.20 15.12 0.04
N SER A 721 12.59 16.36 -0.16
CA SER A 721 11.82 17.50 0.32
C SER A 721 10.47 17.62 -0.42
N ALA A 722 10.44 17.31 -1.72
CA ALA A 722 9.19 17.22 -2.49
C ALA A 722 8.25 16.12 -1.95
N THR A 723 8.80 15.03 -1.36
CA THR A 723 8.00 13.96 -0.73
C THR A 723 7.22 14.48 0.48
N HIS A 724 7.81 15.35 1.31
CA HIS A 724 7.13 15.98 2.44
C HIS A 724 5.99 16.90 1.96
N LEU A 725 6.23 17.72 0.95
CA LEU A 725 5.18 18.58 0.37
C LEU A 725 4.06 17.76 -0.29
N LEU A 726 4.41 16.63 -0.94
CA LEU A 726 3.44 15.69 -1.50
C LEU A 726 2.59 15.05 -0.39
N HIS A 727 3.20 14.61 0.70
CA HIS A 727 2.47 14.04 1.84
C HIS A 727 1.50 15.05 2.44
N TYR A 728 1.95 16.29 2.65
CA TYR A 728 1.10 17.39 3.07
C TYR A 728 -0.08 17.61 2.11
N ALA A 729 0.17 17.72 0.80
CA ALA A 729 -0.86 17.96 -0.21
C ALA A 729 -1.91 16.83 -0.26
N LEU A 730 -1.44 15.57 -0.18
CA LEU A 730 -2.33 14.39 -0.11
C LEU A 730 -3.26 14.47 1.10
N ARG A 731 -2.77 14.87 2.26
CA ARG A 731 -3.58 15.01 3.47
C ARG A 731 -4.58 16.16 3.38
N GLN A 732 -4.22 17.26 2.74
CA GLN A 732 -5.12 18.41 2.54
C GLN A 732 -6.27 18.07 1.60
N ILE A 733 -5.98 17.39 0.50
CA ILE A 733 -6.97 17.09 -0.55
C ILE A 733 -7.81 15.83 -0.22
N LEU A 734 -7.16 14.76 0.28
CA LEU A 734 -7.83 13.47 0.50
C LEU A 734 -8.26 13.24 1.95
N GLY A 735 -7.68 13.98 2.90
CA GLY A 735 -8.04 13.92 4.32
C GLY A 735 -6.95 13.36 5.24
N SER A 736 -7.17 13.51 6.55
CA SER A 736 -6.21 13.19 7.60
C SER A 736 -5.88 11.68 7.76
N HIS A 737 -6.63 10.79 7.10
CA HIS A 737 -6.38 9.34 7.11
C HIS A 737 -5.16 8.93 6.29
N ILE A 738 -4.64 9.84 5.45
CA ILE A 738 -3.45 9.58 4.66
C ILE A 738 -2.24 9.43 5.60
N ALA A 739 -1.56 8.29 5.48
CA ALA A 739 -0.33 7.99 6.17
C ALA A 739 0.66 7.34 5.20
N GLN A 740 1.95 7.61 5.37
CA GLN A 740 3.00 6.98 4.59
C GLN A 740 3.03 5.47 4.88
N ALA A 741 2.97 4.66 3.83
CA ALA A 741 3.14 3.21 3.87
C ALA A 741 4.52 2.76 3.35
N GLY A 742 5.21 3.63 2.62
CA GLY A 742 6.56 3.43 2.12
C GLY A 742 7.04 4.61 1.31
N SER A 743 8.35 4.76 1.19
CA SER A 743 9.00 5.81 0.38
C SER A 743 10.25 5.26 -0.28
N LEU A 744 10.55 5.75 -1.47
CA LEU A 744 11.84 5.55 -2.15
C LEU A 744 12.18 6.83 -2.89
N VAL A 745 13.34 7.38 -2.58
CA VAL A 745 13.80 8.65 -3.14
C VAL A 745 15.12 8.45 -3.85
N GLU A 746 15.11 8.62 -5.16
CA GLU A 746 16.25 8.51 -6.07
C GLU A 746 16.58 9.87 -6.69
N SER A 747 17.72 9.99 -7.34
CA SER A 747 18.12 11.26 -8.00
C SER A 747 17.25 11.64 -9.20
N ASN A 748 16.50 10.71 -9.78
CA ASN A 748 15.70 10.91 -10.99
C ASN A 748 14.18 10.80 -10.76
N ARG A 749 13.74 10.36 -9.58
CA ARG A 749 12.32 10.24 -9.20
C ARG A 749 12.15 10.08 -7.71
N LEU A 750 10.93 10.31 -7.25
CA LEU A 750 10.45 9.84 -5.97
C LEU A 750 9.28 8.87 -6.15
N ARG A 751 9.11 7.98 -5.18
CA ARG A 751 7.99 7.06 -5.07
C ARG A 751 7.44 7.14 -3.65
N PHE A 752 6.16 7.44 -3.55
CA PHE A 752 5.47 7.58 -2.28
C PHE A 752 4.27 6.64 -2.23
N ASP A 753 4.29 5.71 -1.28
CA ASP A 753 3.23 4.76 -1.01
C ASP A 753 2.43 5.26 0.20
N PHE A 754 1.11 5.33 0.08
CA PHE A 754 0.27 5.91 1.12
C PHE A 754 -1.06 5.16 1.28
N SER A 755 -1.64 5.25 2.49
CA SER A 755 -2.92 4.63 2.81
C SER A 755 -4.07 5.37 2.12
N HIS A 756 -4.72 4.71 1.13
CA HIS A 756 -5.95 5.20 0.52
C HIS A 756 -6.72 4.05 -0.16
N PRO A 757 -8.07 3.96 0.03
CA PRO A 757 -8.81 2.78 -0.39
C PRO A 757 -9.11 2.72 -1.90
N LYS A 758 -9.15 3.85 -2.60
CA LYS A 758 -9.55 3.94 -4.02
C LYS A 758 -8.49 4.63 -4.89
N ALA A 759 -8.59 4.47 -6.22
CA ALA A 759 -7.78 5.21 -7.17
C ALA A 759 -8.13 6.71 -7.10
N LEU A 760 -7.11 7.57 -7.26
CA LEU A 760 -7.31 8.99 -7.32
C LEU A 760 -7.92 9.38 -8.67
N SER A 761 -8.85 10.32 -8.65
CA SER A 761 -9.38 10.93 -9.87
C SER A 761 -8.36 11.88 -10.50
N VAL A 762 -8.52 12.17 -11.79
CA VAL A 762 -7.68 13.13 -12.51
C VAL A 762 -7.69 14.50 -11.82
N ASN A 763 -8.85 14.94 -11.36
CA ASN A 763 -9.00 16.23 -10.67
C ASN A 763 -8.27 16.26 -9.30
N GLU A 764 -8.30 15.15 -8.53
CA GLU A 764 -7.56 15.07 -7.28
C GLU A 764 -6.04 15.10 -7.53
N LEU A 765 -5.55 14.40 -8.57
CA LEU A 765 -4.14 14.42 -8.96
C LEU A 765 -3.69 15.83 -9.40
N GLU A 766 -4.50 16.53 -10.21
CA GLU A 766 -4.22 17.90 -10.63
C GLU A 766 -4.19 18.88 -9.44
N GLN A 767 -5.10 18.73 -8.48
CA GLN A 767 -5.12 19.57 -7.27
C GLN A 767 -3.92 19.30 -6.37
N ILE A 768 -3.51 18.04 -6.19
CA ILE A 768 -2.33 17.67 -5.41
C ILE A 768 -1.06 18.24 -6.06
N GLU A 769 -0.89 18.03 -7.37
CA GLU A 769 0.25 18.55 -8.12
C GLU A 769 0.31 20.09 -8.07
N ALA A 770 -0.82 20.76 -8.22
CA ALA A 770 -0.92 22.21 -8.13
C ALA A 770 -0.52 22.73 -6.74
N LEU A 771 -1.03 22.09 -5.66
CA LEU A 771 -0.72 22.48 -4.29
C LEU A 771 0.76 22.28 -3.95
N VAL A 772 1.39 21.17 -4.41
CA VAL A 772 2.83 20.96 -4.21
C VAL A 772 3.64 22.08 -4.91
N ASN A 773 3.30 22.42 -6.17
CA ASN A 773 3.99 23.49 -6.89
C ASN A 773 3.72 24.88 -6.28
N GLU A 774 2.54 25.11 -5.71
CA GLU A 774 2.23 26.34 -4.95
C GLU A 774 3.18 26.48 -3.75
N LYS A 775 3.32 25.41 -2.93
CA LYS A 775 4.22 25.37 -1.77
C LYS A 775 5.71 25.52 -2.16
N ILE A 776 6.10 25.02 -3.33
CA ILE A 776 7.44 25.27 -3.87
C ILE A 776 7.64 26.75 -4.18
N THR A 777 6.66 27.40 -4.82
CA THR A 777 6.76 28.80 -5.25
C THR A 777 6.65 29.81 -4.09
N GLU A 778 6.09 29.41 -2.95
CA GLU A 778 6.10 30.22 -1.72
C GLU A 778 7.51 30.52 -1.21
N SER A 779 8.52 29.76 -1.64
CA SER A 779 9.94 29.98 -1.30
C SER A 779 10.20 30.08 0.20
N THR A 780 9.65 29.15 0.97
CA THR A 780 9.80 29.13 2.43
C THR A 780 11.13 28.47 2.86
N PRO A 781 11.83 29.04 3.86
CA PRO A 781 13.05 28.43 4.37
C PRO A 781 12.72 27.14 5.13
N GLN A 782 13.66 26.17 5.09
CA GLN A 782 13.63 25.01 5.94
C GLN A 782 13.91 25.40 7.40
N ILE A 783 13.15 24.85 8.35
CA ILE A 783 13.43 24.93 9.78
C ILE A 783 13.70 23.51 10.28
N CYS A 784 14.87 23.33 10.92
CA CYS A 784 15.29 22.09 11.53
C CYS A 784 15.46 22.29 13.04
N GLU A 785 14.72 21.53 13.84
CA GLU A 785 14.75 21.62 15.30
C GLU A 785 14.90 20.22 15.91
N THR A 786 15.60 20.14 17.01
CA THR A 786 15.71 18.89 17.79
C THR A 786 15.00 19.10 19.12
N MET A 787 14.02 18.23 19.43
CA MET A 787 13.17 18.36 20.61
C MET A 787 12.70 16.99 21.12
N GLY A 788 12.06 16.96 22.29
CA GLY A 788 11.43 15.76 22.81
C GLY A 788 10.21 15.33 21.98
N ILE A 789 9.95 14.02 21.87
CA ILE A 789 8.85 13.48 21.03
C ILE A 789 7.47 14.03 21.44
N ALA A 790 7.23 14.27 22.74
CA ALA A 790 5.97 14.84 23.23
C ALA A 790 5.79 16.30 22.77
N GLU A 791 6.86 17.09 22.78
CA GLU A 791 6.88 18.46 22.29
C GLU A 791 6.65 18.52 20.78
N ALA A 792 7.33 17.65 20.01
CA ALA A 792 7.15 17.53 18.58
C ALA A 792 5.69 17.21 18.20
N LYS A 793 5.04 16.28 18.92
CA LYS A 793 3.61 15.98 18.71
C LYS A 793 2.72 17.18 19.05
N THR A 794 3.03 17.94 20.09
CA THR A 794 2.26 19.15 20.46
C THR A 794 2.40 20.22 19.38
N LYS A 795 3.58 20.31 18.73
CA LYS A 795 3.84 21.20 17.59
C LYS A 795 3.11 20.77 16.31
N GLY A 796 2.49 19.59 16.30
CA GLY A 796 1.78 19.03 15.15
C GLY A 796 2.66 18.22 14.21
N ALA A 797 3.88 17.86 14.64
CA ALA A 797 4.79 17.06 13.82
C ALA A 797 4.22 15.66 13.57
N MET A 798 4.21 15.26 12.31
CA MET A 798 3.80 13.92 11.91
C MET A 798 4.91 12.92 12.21
N ALA A 799 4.56 11.86 12.95
CA ALA A 799 5.42 10.71 13.18
C ALA A 799 5.04 9.60 12.19
N LEU A 800 6.02 8.97 11.55
CA LEU A 800 5.79 7.83 10.69
C LEU A 800 5.43 6.60 11.53
N PHE A 801 4.42 5.86 11.11
CA PHE A 801 4.00 4.64 11.81
C PHE A 801 5.06 3.54 11.66
N GLY A 802 5.51 2.99 12.80
CA GLY A 802 6.44 1.85 12.83
C GLY A 802 7.92 2.19 12.97
N GLU A 803 8.30 3.47 12.96
CA GLU A 803 9.67 3.87 13.27
C GLU A 803 9.87 4.02 14.79
N LYS A 804 11.03 3.54 15.27
CA LYS A 804 11.43 3.70 16.66
C LYS A 804 12.14 5.05 16.80
N TYR A 805 11.49 5.97 17.46
CA TYR A 805 12.07 7.28 17.78
C TYR A 805 12.73 7.24 19.15
N GLY A 806 13.91 7.87 19.27
CA GLY A 806 14.57 8.10 20.55
C GLY A 806 13.82 9.15 21.41
N GLU A 807 14.35 9.44 22.58
CA GLU A 807 13.81 10.50 23.45
C GLU A 807 13.89 11.89 22.79
N SER A 808 14.91 12.11 21.96
CA SER A 808 15.13 13.32 21.17
C SER A 808 14.92 13.02 19.66
N VAL A 809 14.12 13.83 19.00
CA VAL A 809 13.73 13.68 17.58
C VAL A 809 14.04 14.94 16.79
N ARG A 810 14.45 14.76 15.53
CA ARG A 810 14.65 15.84 14.57
C ARG A 810 13.34 16.15 13.87
N VAL A 811 12.87 17.40 13.94
CA VAL A 811 11.65 17.93 13.32
C VAL A 811 12.04 18.80 12.15
N ILE A 812 11.53 18.48 10.98
CA ILE A 812 11.70 19.26 9.75
C ILE A 812 10.40 19.96 9.42
N THR A 813 10.51 21.29 9.26
CA THR A 813 9.39 22.12 8.79
C THR A 813 9.72 22.70 7.42
N LEU A 814 8.85 22.43 6.44
CA LEU A 814 8.89 22.96 5.08
C LEU A 814 7.54 23.64 4.79
N GLY A 815 7.45 24.95 5.06
CA GLY A 815 6.17 25.65 5.03
C GLY A 815 5.19 25.07 6.04
N ASP A 816 4.06 24.55 5.55
CA ASP A 816 3.00 23.93 6.38
C ASP A 816 3.23 22.43 6.66
N SER A 817 4.23 21.81 6.05
CA SER A 817 4.60 20.41 6.33
C SER A 817 5.54 20.35 7.53
N ILE A 818 5.13 19.64 8.57
CA ILE A 818 5.94 19.43 9.80
C ILE A 818 6.04 17.92 10.02
N GLU A 819 7.25 17.36 9.92
CA GLU A 819 7.46 15.91 10.01
C GLU A 819 8.69 15.55 10.85
N LEU A 820 8.64 14.38 11.52
CA LEU A 820 9.80 13.76 12.12
C LEU A 820 10.64 13.14 11.01
N CYS A 821 11.84 13.69 10.75
CA CYS A 821 12.68 13.19 9.66
C CYS A 821 14.18 13.33 9.97
N GLY A 822 14.90 12.18 9.86
CA GLY A 822 16.37 12.12 9.97
C GLY A 822 17.10 12.38 8.65
N GLY A 823 16.39 12.62 7.54
CA GLY A 823 16.99 12.81 6.22
C GLY A 823 17.57 14.19 5.96
N ILE A 824 18.25 14.34 4.83
CA ILE A 824 18.79 15.62 4.37
C ILE A 824 17.75 16.30 3.47
N HIS A 825 17.60 17.61 3.60
CA HIS A 825 16.64 18.44 2.90
C HIS A 825 17.27 19.69 2.27
N ILE A 826 16.54 20.31 1.31
CA ILE A 826 16.88 21.62 0.73
C ILE A 826 16.83 22.71 1.81
N GLN A 827 17.49 23.83 1.55
CA GLN A 827 17.46 24.99 2.46
C GLN A 827 16.21 25.86 2.26
N ASN A 828 15.64 25.84 1.06
CA ASN A 828 14.46 26.62 0.70
C ASN A 828 13.59 25.80 -0.28
N THR A 829 12.26 25.84 -0.13
CA THR A 829 11.34 25.07 -0.97
C THR A 829 11.48 25.38 -2.45
N ALA A 830 11.87 26.60 -2.84
CA ALA A 830 12.09 26.98 -4.25
C ALA A 830 13.21 26.16 -4.95
N GLU A 831 14.17 25.60 -4.19
CA GLU A 831 15.24 24.77 -4.76
C GLU A 831 14.74 23.46 -5.36
N ILE A 832 13.54 22.98 -4.97
CA ILE A 832 12.92 21.80 -5.53
C ILE A 832 12.69 21.97 -7.04
N GLY A 833 12.33 23.18 -7.47
CA GLY A 833 11.95 23.48 -8.85
C GLY A 833 10.55 22.92 -9.19
N SER A 834 10.27 22.70 -10.48
CA SER A 834 8.97 22.16 -10.91
C SER A 834 8.77 20.74 -10.42
N PHE A 835 7.53 20.38 -10.09
CA PHE A 835 7.10 19.05 -9.66
C PHE A 835 6.00 18.52 -10.59
N TYR A 836 6.12 17.24 -11.02
CA TYR A 836 5.11 16.54 -11.82
C TYR A 836 4.82 15.17 -11.27
N ILE A 837 3.54 14.82 -11.19
CA ILE A 837 3.09 13.45 -10.94
C ILE A 837 3.16 12.68 -12.25
N VAL A 838 4.00 11.64 -12.31
CA VAL A 838 4.20 10.81 -13.50
C VAL A 838 3.15 9.71 -13.56
N ARG A 839 2.84 9.11 -12.41
CA ARG A 839 1.95 7.95 -12.34
C ARG A 839 1.32 7.80 -10.96
N GLU A 840 0.07 7.32 -10.95
CA GLU A 840 -0.62 6.81 -9.79
C GLU A 840 -1.01 5.35 -10.03
N SER A 841 -0.86 4.47 -9.02
CA SER A 841 -1.17 3.04 -9.13
C SER A 841 -1.47 2.40 -7.78
N SER A 842 -2.06 1.20 -7.79
CA SER A 842 -2.26 0.38 -6.58
C SER A 842 -1.01 -0.45 -6.27
N VAL A 843 -0.65 -0.53 -5.00
CA VAL A 843 0.42 -1.42 -4.49
C VAL A 843 -0.19 -2.66 -3.84
N SER A 844 -1.13 -2.42 -2.93
CA SER A 844 -1.86 -3.47 -2.22
C SER A 844 -3.25 -2.96 -1.85
N SER A 845 -4.03 -3.76 -1.14
CA SER A 845 -5.33 -3.34 -0.63
C SER A 845 -5.18 -2.15 0.31
N GLY A 846 -5.83 -1.03 -0.02
CA GLY A 846 -5.77 0.18 0.80
C GLY A 846 -4.45 0.96 0.72
N VAL A 847 -3.52 0.59 -0.18
CA VAL A 847 -2.27 1.32 -0.40
C VAL A 847 -2.14 1.76 -1.86
N ARG A 848 -2.01 3.05 -2.05
CA ARG A 848 -1.79 3.69 -3.36
C ARG A 848 -0.35 4.17 -3.46
N ARG A 849 0.15 4.29 -4.67
CA ARG A 849 1.50 4.74 -5.02
C ARG A 849 1.44 5.93 -5.97
N ILE A 850 2.15 6.98 -5.63
CA ILE A 850 2.49 8.06 -6.56
C ILE A 850 3.97 7.96 -6.90
N GLU A 851 4.28 8.04 -8.19
CA GLU A 851 5.62 8.29 -8.73
C GLU A 851 5.65 9.70 -9.28
N ALA A 852 6.64 10.49 -8.87
CA ALA A 852 6.75 11.89 -9.26
C ALA A 852 8.22 12.28 -9.52
N VAL A 853 8.41 13.40 -10.19
CA VAL A 853 9.71 13.95 -10.54
C VAL A 853 9.77 15.44 -10.19
N CYS A 854 10.96 15.91 -9.77
CA CYS A 854 11.21 17.34 -9.57
C CYS A 854 12.59 17.76 -10.11
N GLY A 855 12.92 19.03 -10.05
CA GLY A 855 14.22 19.57 -10.43
C GLY A 855 14.63 19.23 -11.87
N LYS A 856 15.84 18.69 -12.05
CA LYS A 856 16.35 18.30 -13.38
C LYS A 856 15.52 17.19 -14.02
N ALA A 857 15.02 16.25 -13.23
CA ALA A 857 14.17 15.17 -13.73
C ALA A 857 12.85 15.71 -14.30
N ALA A 858 12.23 16.70 -13.65
CA ALA A 858 11.03 17.37 -14.13
C ALA A 858 11.28 18.12 -15.46
N TYR A 859 12.44 18.81 -15.57
CA TYR A 859 12.84 19.43 -16.85
C TYR A 859 12.95 18.42 -17.98
N HIS A 860 13.62 17.29 -17.74
CA HIS A 860 13.75 16.22 -18.74
C HIS A 860 12.40 15.60 -19.12
N TYR A 861 11.52 15.37 -18.13
CA TYR A 861 10.17 14.88 -18.35
C TYR A 861 9.34 15.81 -19.23
N GLY A 862 9.32 17.11 -18.91
CA GLY A 862 8.64 18.13 -19.71
C GLY A 862 9.22 18.26 -21.12
N LYS A 863 10.55 18.24 -21.24
CA LYS A 863 11.23 18.28 -22.55
C LYS A 863 10.89 17.09 -23.43
N ALA A 864 10.90 15.87 -22.88
CA ALA A 864 10.51 14.66 -23.61
C ALA A 864 9.04 14.71 -24.08
N ALA A 865 8.13 15.24 -23.26
CA ALA A 865 6.75 15.45 -23.64
C ALA A 865 6.63 16.44 -24.82
N LEU A 866 7.34 17.56 -24.77
CA LEU A 866 7.37 18.56 -25.86
C LEU A 866 7.97 17.99 -27.15
N GLU A 867 9.03 17.19 -27.09
CA GLU A 867 9.63 16.49 -28.24
C GLU A 867 8.65 15.48 -28.83
N SER A 868 7.91 14.76 -28.01
CA SER A 868 6.86 13.83 -28.45
C SER A 868 5.74 14.58 -29.19
N ILE A 869 5.28 15.72 -28.66
CA ILE A 869 4.29 16.59 -29.32
C ILE A 869 4.83 17.10 -30.66
N LYS A 870 6.09 17.50 -30.72
CA LYS A 870 6.74 17.96 -31.96
C LYS A 870 6.75 16.84 -33.01
N THR A 871 7.18 15.65 -32.62
CA THR A 871 7.21 14.47 -33.49
C THR A 871 5.81 14.12 -34.03
N LEU A 872 4.78 14.15 -33.14
CA LEU A 872 3.39 13.96 -33.56
C LEU A 872 2.91 15.01 -34.56
N LYS A 873 3.26 16.28 -34.39
CA LYS A 873 2.95 17.35 -35.33
C LYS A 873 3.58 17.10 -36.71
N GLU A 874 4.83 16.66 -36.74
CA GLU A 874 5.56 16.30 -37.98
C GLU A 874 4.92 15.08 -38.67
N GLN A 875 4.60 14.01 -37.94
CA GLN A 875 3.95 12.81 -38.49
C GLN A 875 2.55 13.11 -39.05
N LEU A 876 1.76 13.89 -38.33
CA LEU A 876 0.41 14.28 -38.72
C LEU A 876 0.40 15.39 -39.79
N LYS A 877 1.56 15.99 -40.07
CA LYS A 877 1.69 17.17 -40.94
C LYS A 877 0.70 18.27 -40.55
N ALA A 878 0.55 18.53 -39.26
CA ALA A 878 -0.39 19.48 -38.70
C ALA A 878 0.29 20.38 -37.68
N GLN A 879 -0.11 21.67 -37.62
CA GLN A 879 0.37 22.57 -36.60
C GLN A 879 -0.23 22.26 -35.23
N ASP A 880 -1.45 21.75 -35.21
CA ASP A 880 -2.16 21.30 -34.04
C ASP A 880 -2.38 19.78 -34.08
N VAL A 881 -1.99 19.06 -33.01
CA VAL A 881 -2.06 17.60 -32.91
C VAL A 881 -3.52 17.12 -32.92
N LEU A 882 -4.42 17.82 -32.24
CA LEU A 882 -5.83 17.41 -32.15
C LEU A 882 -6.52 17.53 -33.50
N GLN A 883 -6.24 18.62 -34.23
CA GLN A 883 -6.74 18.79 -35.58
C GLN A 883 -6.16 17.73 -36.54
N GLY A 884 -4.88 17.38 -36.36
CA GLY A 884 -4.24 16.33 -37.14
C GLY A 884 -4.88 14.94 -36.90
N VAL A 885 -5.15 14.60 -35.65
CA VAL A 885 -5.85 13.37 -35.28
C VAL A 885 -7.28 13.34 -35.80
N ALA A 886 -8.02 14.49 -35.71
CA ALA A 886 -9.38 14.57 -36.21
C ALA A 886 -9.43 14.38 -37.74
N LYS A 887 -8.48 14.97 -38.51
CA LYS A 887 -8.34 14.74 -39.95
C LYS A 887 -8.07 13.27 -40.29
N LEU A 888 -7.18 12.62 -39.51
CA LEU A 888 -6.87 11.22 -39.70
C LEU A 888 -8.08 10.32 -39.42
N GLN A 889 -8.81 10.59 -38.35
CA GLN A 889 -10.05 9.87 -37.99
C GLN A 889 -11.13 10.02 -39.08
N ASN A 890 -11.31 11.23 -39.62
CA ASN A 890 -12.25 11.47 -40.70
C ASN A 890 -11.82 10.73 -41.99
N ALA A 891 -10.55 10.79 -42.36
CA ALA A 891 -10.03 10.04 -43.50
C ALA A 891 -10.20 8.53 -43.36
N LEU A 892 -9.96 8.00 -42.12
CA LEU A 892 -10.21 6.60 -41.82
C LEU A 892 -11.69 6.21 -41.91
N LYS A 893 -12.57 7.07 -41.47
CA LYS A 893 -14.02 6.90 -41.58
C LYS A 893 -14.45 6.86 -43.05
N GLU A 894 -14.02 7.84 -43.85
CA GLU A 894 -14.29 7.90 -45.27
C GLU A 894 -13.77 6.65 -46.01
N ALA A 895 -12.55 6.20 -45.70
CA ALA A 895 -11.99 4.98 -46.27
C ALA A 895 -12.83 3.73 -45.90
N ARG A 896 -13.30 3.63 -44.63
CA ARG A 896 -14.20 2.55 -44.22
C ARG A 896 -15.56 2.60 -44.90
N ASP A 897 -16.14 3.80 -45.04
CA ASP A 897 -17.43 3.99 -45.70
C ASP A 897 -17.31 3.66 -47.21
N ASN A 898 -16.21 4.02 -47.85
CA ASN A 898 -15.93 3.66 -49.25
C ASN A 898 -15.73 2.14 -49.42
N ALA A 899 -15.00 1.50 -48.50
CA ALA A 899 -14.83 0.05 -48.47
C ALA A 899 -16.18 -0.67 -48.24
N ASN A 900 -17.06 -0.13 -47.38
CA ASN A 900 -18.37 -0.70 -47.15
C ASN A 900 -19.33 -0.50 -48.36
N LYS A 901 -19.27 0.67 -49.02
CA LYS A 901 -20.01 0.91 -50.27
C LYS A 901 -19.57 -0.05 -51.38
N ALA A 902 -18.25 -0.25 -51.54
CA ALA A 902 -17.69 -1.25 -52.47
C ALA A 902 -18.17 -2.68 -52.16
N LYS A 903 -18.22 -3.04 -50.87
CA LYS A 903 -18.78 -4.35 -50.44
C LYS A 903 -20.29 -4.49 -50.68
N GLN A 904 -21.06 -3.42 -50.60
CA GLN A 904 -22.50 -3.43 -50.84
C GLN A 904 -22.84 -3.53 -52.30
N SER A 905 -22.04 -2.87 -53.20
CA SER A 905 -22.24 -2.95 -54.66
C SER A 905 -21.96 -4.34 -55.23
N VAL A 906 -21.28 -5.19 -54.49
CA VAL A 906 -20.97 -6.60 -54.88
C VAL A 906 -22.05 -7.59 -54.40
N LYS A 907 -23.05 -7.17 -53.57
CA LYS A 907 -24.05 -8.08 -53.04
C LYS A 907 -25.18 -8.47 -53.97
N SER A 908 -25.35 -7.84 -55.16
CA SER A 908 -26.34 -8.22 -56.15
C SER A 908 -25.71 -8.11 -57.55
N LEU A 909 -25.09 -9.18 -58.03
CA LEU A 909 -24.67 -9.26 -59.40
C LEU A 909 -25.90 -9.55 -60.29
N ASP A 910 -26.19 -8.62 -61.20
CA ASP A 910 -27.24 -8.88 -62.22
C ASP A 910 -26.81 -10.05 -63.10
N TYR A 911 -27.72 -11.02 -63.26
CA TYR A 911 -27.47 -12.19 -64.05
C TYR A 911 -28.64 -12.47 -65.02
N GLU A 912 -28.32 -13.15 -66.13
CA GLU A 912 -29.28 -13.70 -67.07
C GLU A 912 -29.22 -15.24 -66.95
N GLU A 913 -30.36 -15.88 -67.02
CA GLU A 913 -30.42 -17.34 -67.03
C GLU A 913 -30.56 -17.86 -68.46
N VAL A 914 -29.57 -18.64 -68.90
CA VAL A 914 -29.51 -19.21 -70.23
C VAL A 914 -29.39 -20.74 -70.14
N ASN A 915 -30.45 -21.49 -70.48
CA ASN A 915 -30.50 -22.95 -70.39
C ASN A 915 -30.06 -23.57 -69.04
N GLY A 916 -30.44 -22.92 -67.94
CA GLY A 916 -30.15 -23.39 -66.57
C GLY A 916 -28.69 -23.01 -66.11
N VAL A 917 -28.04 -22.12 -66.82
CA VAL A 917 -26.76 -21.54 -66.45
C VAL A 917 -26.93 -20.07 -66.11
N LYS A 918 -26.37 -19.64 -64.98
CA LYS A 918 -26.29 -18.22 -64.63
C LYS A 918 -25.19 -17.54 -65.42
N LEU A 919 -25.57 -16.63 -66.29
CA LEU A 919 -24.64 -15.77 -67.03
C LEU A 919 -24.55 -14.41 -66.39
N ILE A 920 -23.33 -14.04 -66.01
CA ILE A 920 -23.00 -12.74 -65.35
C ILE A 920 -21.98 -12.06 -66.23
N VAL A 921 -22.32 -10.92 -66.85
CA VAL A 921 -21.41 -10.13 -67.65
C VAL A 921 -21.59 -8.67 -67.24
N LEU A 922 -20.63 -8.14 -66.45
CA LEU A 922 -20.75 -6.84 -65.82
C LEU A 922 -19.45 -6.01 -65.96
N LYS A 923 -19.62 -4.71 -66.05
CA LYS A 923 -18.53 -3.76 -65.74
C LYS A 923 -18.56 -3.39 -64.27
N LEU A 924 -17.42 -3.44 -63.66
CA LEU A 924 -17.24 -2.99 -62.27
C LEU A 924 -16.27 -1.84 -62.23
N ASP A 925 -16.71 -0.67 -61.79
CA ASP A 925 -15.86 0.51 -61.64
C ASP A 925 -15.13 0.47 -60.27
N SER A 926 -13.86 0.86 -60.27
CA SER A 926 -13.02 0.95 -59.03
C SER A 926 -12.73 -0.37 -58.31
N VAL A 927 -12.82 -1.52 -59.01
CA VAL A 927 -12.49 -2.85 -58.47
C VAL A 927 -11.14 -3.29 -59.06
N GLU A 928 -10.24 -3.72 -58.20
CA GLU A 928 -8.94 -4.26 -58.65
C GLU A 928 -9.06 -5.69 -59.21
N ALA A 929 -8.12 -6.07 -60.06
CA ALA A 929 -8.10 -7.40 -60.70
C ALA A 929 -8.06 -8.55 -59.67
N LYS A 930 -7.51 -8.35 -58.47
CA LYS A 930 -7.54 -9.33 -57.38
C LYS A 930 -8.93 -9.50 -56.78
N GLU A 931 -9.63 -8.41 -56.58
CA GLU A 931 -11.00 -8.43 -56.07
C GLU A 931 -11.99 -9.01 -57.08
N ALA A 932 -11.79 -8.74 -58.37
CA ALA A 932 -12.57 -9.36 -59.45
C ALA A 932 -12.45 -10.90 -59.45
N LYS A 933 -11.26 -11.42 -59.13
CA LYS A 933 -11.03 -12.86 -58.96
C LYS A 933 -11.86 -13.42 -57.77
N ASP A 934 -11.85 -12.73 -56.60
CA ASP A 934 -12.57 -13.16 -55.42
C ASP A 934 -14.09 -13.16 -55.66
N ILE A 935 -14.60 -12.22 -56.48
CA ILE A 935 -16.01 -12.17 -56.90
C ILE A 935 -16.34 -13.40 -57.80
N ILE A 936 -15.47 -13.73 -58.72
CA ILE A 936 -15.64 -14.89 -59.62
C ILE A 936 -15.60 -16.19 -58.80
N ASP A 937 -14.64 -16.34 -57.88
CA ASP A 937 -14.52 -17.54 -57.06
C ASP A 937 -15.76 -17.71 -56.15
N ARG A 938 -16.34 -16.62 -55.65
CA ARG A 938 -17.60 -16.62 -54.89
C ARG A 938 -18.78 -17.05 -55.80
N ALA A 939 -18.94 -16.44 -56.99
CA ALA A 939 -20.01 -16.79 -57.89
C ALA A 939 -19.95 -18.28 -58.35
N LYS A 940 -18.71 -18.80 -58.56
CA LYS A 940 -18.49 -20.23 -58.82
C LYS A 940 -18.84 -21.13 -57.61
N ASN A 941 -18.63 -20.68 -56.38
CA ASN A 941 -18.93 -21.44 -55.19
C ASN A 941 -20.43 -21.47 -54.88
N GLU A 942 -21.14 -20.38 -55.15
CA GLU A 942 -22.57 -20.23 -54.88
C GLU A 942 -23.48 -20.88 -55.94
N ASN A 943 -22.93 -21.18 -57.12
CA ASN A 943 -23.72 -21.75 -58.22
C ASN A 943 -23.09 -23.04 -58.78
N GLU A 944 -23.96 -24.01 -59.12
CA GLU A 944 -23.52 -25.27 -59.78
C GLU A 944 -23.11 -25.07 -61.22
N LYS A 945 -23.84 -24.22 -61.94
CA LYS A 945 -23.54 -23.84 -63.36
C LYS A 945 -23.50 -22.32 -63.45
N VAL A 946 -22.34 -21.76 -63.72
CA VAL A 946 -22.16 -20.31 -63.88
C VAL A 946 -21.08 -19.96 -64.92
N ALA A 947 -21.40 -18.96 -65.73
CA ALA A 947 -20.47 -18.28 -66.63
C ALA A 947 -20.42 -16.82 -66.20
N ILE A 948 -19.26 -16.34 -65.72
CA ILE A 948 -19.09 -14.96 -65.27
C ILE A 948 -17.90 -14.30 -65.98
N LEU A 949 -18.13 -13.09 -66.50
CA LEU A 949 -17.07 -12.27 -67.06
C LEU A 949 -17.20 -10.85 -66.50
N LEU A 950 -16.17 -10.40 -65.84
CA LEU A 950 -16.08 -9.06 -65.23
C LEU A 950 -15.09 -8.21 -66.03
N VAL A 951 -15.51 -7.00 -66.33
CA VAL A 951 -14.66 -5.96 -66.91
C VAL A 951 -14.38 -4.93 -65.80
N THR A 952 -13.14 -4.71 -65.45
CA THR A 952 -12.74 -3.74 -64.40
C THR A 952 -11.85 -2.67 -65.04
N GLU A 953 -11.99 -1.42 -64.58
CA GLU A 953 -11.19 -0.28 -65.02
C GLU A 953 -10.47 0.31 -63.82
N SER A 954 -9.13 0.35 -63.85
CA SER A 954 -8.33 0.95 -62.82
C SER A 954 -7.07 1.62 -63.43
N GLY A 955 -6.82 2.85 -63.04
CA GLY A 955 -5.63 3.59 -63.53
C GLY A 955 -5.52 3.73 -65.03
N GLY A 956 -6.63 3.87 -65.77
CA GLY A 956 -6.66 4.01 -67.21
C GLY A 956 -6.34 2.72 -67.99
N LYS A 957 -6.44 1.55 -67.34
CA LYS A 957 -6.29 0.22 -67.93
C LYS A 957 -7.57 -0.59 -67.68
N VAL A 958 -7.99 -1.34 -68.70
CA VAL A 958 -9.12 -2.27 -68.63
C VAL A 958 -8.60 -3.66 -68.39
N SER A 959 -9.13 -4.38 -67.45
CA SER A 959 -8.84 -5.81 -67.22
C SER A 959 -10.14 -6.61 -67.29
N LEU A 960 -10.04 -7.77 -67.97
CA LEU A 960 -11.13 -8.72 -68.07
C LEU A 960 -10.77 -9.97 -67.26
N THR A 961 -11.72 -10.44 -66.48
CA THR A 961 -11.57 -11.68 -65.72
C THR A 961 -12.80 -12.55 -65.95
N ALA A 962 -12.58 -13.79 -66.41
CA ALA A 962 -13.70 -14.71 -66.66
C ALA A 962 -13.57 -16.00 -65.81
N GLY A 963 -14.71 -16.51 -65.39
CA GLY A 963 -14.82 -17.78 -64.69
C GLY A 963 -15.98 -18.62 -65.21
N VAL A 964 -15.77 -19.92 -65.31
CA VAL A 964 -16.77 -20.86 -65.80
C VAL A 964 -16.77 -22.10 -64.91
N LYS A 965 -17.97 -22.58 -64.54
CA LYS A 965 -18.13 -23.80 -63.73
C LYS A 965 -19.35 -24.59 -64.21
N GLY A 966 -19.20 -25.91 -64.30
CA GLY A 966 -20.32 -26.83 -64.65
C GLY A 966 -20.72 -26.78 -66.11
N ILE A 967 -19.87 -26.25 -67.02
CA ILE A 967 -20.14 -26.01 -68.43
C ILE A 967 -18.97 -26.53 -69.24
N SER A 968 -19.18 -27.41 -70.20
CA SER A 968 -18.14 -27.98 -71.12
C SER A 968 -18.04 -27.27 -72.47
N SER A 969 -19.13 -26.62 -72.87
CA SER A 969 -19.22 -25.94 -74.20
C SER A 969 -18.58 -24.54 -74.19
N LEU A 970 -18.49 -23.85 -73.02
CA LEU A 970 -17.86 -22.52 -72.93
C LEU A 970 -16.55 -22.60 -72.16
N LYS A 971 -15.43 -22.18 -72.70
CA LYS A 971 -14.12 -22.17 -72.10
C LYS A 971 -13.68 -20.74 -71.75
N ALA A 972 -13.40 -20.45 -70.47
CA ALA A 972 -13.07 -19.09 -69.96
C ALA A 972 -11.88 -18.48 -70.73
N GLY A 973 -10.87 -19.29 -71.05
CA GLY A 973 -9.66 -18.87 -71.84
C GLY A 973 -9.97 -18.40 -73.24
N VAL A 974 -10.86 -19.08 -73.97
CA VAL A 974 -11.27 -18.70 -75.31
C VAL A 974 -12.20 -17.48 -75.21
N TRP A 975 -13.16 -17.50 -74.32
CA TRP A 975 -14.15 -16.47 -74.13
C TRP A 975 -13.50 -15.10 -73.85
N VAL A 976 -12.61 -15.03 -72.83
CA VAL A 976 -11.95 -13.79 -72.44
C VAL A 976 -11.04 -13.25 -73.54
N LYS A 977 -10.39 -14.15 -74.33
CA LYS A 977 -9.50 -13.78 -75.39
C LYS A 977 -10.26 -13.12 -76.56
N GLN A 978 -11.41 -13.66 -76.93
CA GLN A 978 -12.26 -13.08 -77.97
C GLN A 978 -12.78 -11.71 -77.61
N VAL A 979 -13.23 -11.55 -76.37
CA VAL A 979 -13.73 -10.29 -75.89
C VAL A 979 -12.62 -9.24 -75.74
N ALA A 980 -11.42 -9.63 -75.32
CA ALA A 980 -10.30 -8.72 -75.13
C ALA A 980 -9.80 -8.10 -76.48
N GLN A 981 -10.03 -8.76 -77.64
CA GLN A 981 -9.65 -8.24 -78.95
C GLN A 981 -10.36 -6.91 -79.28
N ILE A 982 -11.60 -6.75 -78.92
CA ILE A 982 -12.37 -5.49 -79.06
C ILE A 982 -11.71 -4.34 -78.32
N LEU A 983 -11.16 -4.64 -77.15
CA LEU A 983 -10.50 -3.65 -76.31
C LEU A 983 -9.00 -3.46 -76.69
N GLY A 984 -8.56 -3.96 -77.84
CA GLY A 984 -7.15 -3.85 -78.30
C GLY A 984 -6.18 -4.59 -77.38
N GLY A 985 -6.70 -5.65 -76.70
CA GLY A 985 -5.99 -6.44 -75.71
C GLY A 985 -5.78 -7.91 -76.13
N ASN A 986 -5.12 -8.63 -75.24
CA ASN A 986 -4.94 -10.08 -75.34
C ASN A 986 -4.90 -10.71 -73.96
N GLY A 987 -5.25 -12.01 -73.92
CA GLY A 987 -5.20 -12.77 -72.71
C GLY A 987 -5.48 -14.23 -72.86
N GLY A 988 -5.70 -14.96 -71.80
CA GLY A 988 -5.99 -16.38 -71.84
C GLY A 988 -5.96 -16.95 -70.41
N GLY A 989 -6.07 -18.24 -70.31
CA GLY A 989 -6.09 -18.96 -69.06
C GLY A 989 -6.58 -20.37 -69.21
N ARG A 990 -6.96 -21.00 -68.16
CA ARG A 990 -7.57 -22.34 -68.10
C ARG A 990 -9.03 -22.32 -68.57
N ASP A 991 -9.56 -23.45 -68.81
CA ASP A 991 -10.96 -23.59 -69.28
C ASP A 991 -11.95 -23.10 -68.20
N ASP A 992 -11.57 -23.13 -66.89
CA ASP A 992 -12.41 -22.72 -65.75
C ASP A 992 -12.17 -21.28 -65.27
N PHE A 993 -11.00 -20.65 -65.59
CA PHE A 993 -10.63 -19.30 -65.17
C PHE A 993 -9.60 -18.70 -66.12
N ALA A 994 -9.81 -17.44 -66.51
CA ALA A 994 -8.90 -16.74 -67.39
C ALA A 994 -8.94 -15.23 -67.20
N THR A 995 -7.83 -14.55 -67.53
CA THR A 995 -7.71 -13.10 -67.49
C THR A 995 -7.15 -12.50 -68.76
N ALA A 996 -7.52 -11.30 -69.11
CA ALA A 996 -7.02 -10.54 -70.17
C ALA A 996 -6.87 -9.06 -69.86
N GLY A 997 -5.98 -8.33 -70.54
CA GLY A 997 -5.91 -6.88 -70.43
C GLY A 997 -6.34 -6.20 -71.73
N GLY A 998 -7.00 -5.05 -71.60
CA GLY A 998 -7.36 -4.19 -72.73
C GLY A 998 -6.66 -2.84 -72.63
N LYS A 999 -6.44 -2.20 -73.80
CA LYS A 999 -5.80 -0.85 -73.92
C LYS A 999 -6.80 0.26 -74.21
N VAL A 1000 -8.02 -0.08 -74.58
CA VAL A 1000 -9.11 0.87 -74.91
C VAL A 1000 -10.05 1.00 -73.73
N THR A 1001 -10.20 2.26 -73.30
CA THR A 1001 -11.07 2.60 -72.09
C THR A 1001 -12.34 3.38 -72.50
N GLU A 1002 -12.57 3.54 -73.80
CA GLU A 1002 -13.77 4.25 -74.31
C GLU A 1002 -15.01 3.45 -73.96
N SER A 1003 -16.01 4.10 -73.26
CA SER A 1003 -17.21 3.48 -72.76
C SER A 1003 -18.01 2.73 -73.84
N SER A 1004 -18.01 3.26 -75.11
CA SER A 1004 -18.64 2.64 -76.25
C SER A 1004 -18.00 1.27 -76.60
N LYS A 1005 -16.67 1.18 -76.61
CA LYS A 1005 -15.95 -0.06 -76.84
C LYS A 1005 -16.01 -1.03 -75.72
N VAL A 1006 -16.06 -0.55 -74.46
CA VAL A 1006 -16.31 -1.42 -73.31
C VAL A 1006 -17.71 -2.03 -73.32
N GLN A 1007 -18.72 -1.29 -73.78
CA GLN A 1007 -20.08 -1.78 -73.94
C GLN A 1007 -20.15 -2.82 -75.10
N GLU A 1008 -19.52 -2.56 -76.25
CA GLU A 1008 -19.38 -3.51 -77.38
C GLU A 1008 -18.73 -4.84 -76.92
N ALA A 1009 -17.72 -4.74 -76.02
CA ALA A 1009 -17.07 -5.92 -75.46
C ALA A 1009 -17.99 -6.70 -74.51
N LEU A 1010 -18.80 -6.02 -73.70
CA LEU A 1010 -19.76 -6.66 -72.86
C LEU A 1010 -20.88 -7.35 -73.64
N ASP A 1011 -21.35 -6.71 -74.67
CA ASP A 1011 -22.40 -7.27 -75.60
C ASP A 1011 -21.86 -8.46 -76.34
N LEU A 1012 -20.61 -8.40 -76.90
CA LEU A 1012 -19.95 -9.55 -77.49
C LEU A 1012 -19.81 -10.71 -76.47
N ALA A 1013 -19.38 -10.38 -75.24
CA ALA A 1013 -19.25 -11.39 -74.21
C ALA A 1013 -20.55 -12.15 -73.96
N LYS A 1014 -21.68 -11.42 -73.85
CA LYS A 1014 -23.02 -12.02 -73.72
C LYS A 1014 -23.38 -12.89 -74.93
N ASN A 1015 -23.14 -12.41 -76.12
CA ASN A 1015 -23.46 -13.12 -77.35
C ASN A 1015 -22.68 -14.46 -77.47
N ILE A 1016 -21.35 -14.41 -77.32
CA ILE A 1016 -20.52 -15.61 -77.25
C ILE A 1016 -20.97 -16.61 -76.24
N ALA A 1017 -21.32 -16.13 -75.07
CA ALA A 1017 -21.83 -16.99 -73.97
C ALA A 1017 -23.17 -17.62 -74.36
N ARG A 1018 -24.09 -16.87 -74.94
CA ARG A 1018 -25.42 -17.39 -75.36
C ARG A 1018 -25.30 -18.42 -76.45
N GLU A 1019 -24.45 -18.19 -77.50
CA GLU A 1019 -24.20 -19.12 -78.58
C GLU A 1019 -23.59 -20.43 -78.08
N ASN A 1020 -22.74 -20.42 -77.12
CA ASN A 1020 -22.10 -21.62 -76.57
C ASN A 1020 -22.90 -22.28 -75.40
N LEU A 1021 -23.91 -21.62 -74.85
CA LEU A 1021 -24.83 -22.13 -73.82
C LEU A 1021 -26.19 -22.58 -74.47
N GLY A 1022 -26.48 -22.15 -75.65
CA GLY A 1022 -27.70 -22.51 -76.49
C GLY A 1022 -27.54 -23.84 -77.10
#